data_16057d043b4860b74845115f8d89350b
#
_entry.id   16057d043b4860b74845115f8d89350b
#
_cell.length_a   1.000
_cell.length_b   1.000
_cell.length_c   1.000
_cell.angle_alpha   90.00
_cell.angle_beta   90.00
_cell.angle_gamma   90.00
#
_symmetry.space_group_name_H-M   'P 1'
#
loop_
_entity.id
_entity.type
_entity.pdbx_description
1 polymer ?
#
loop_
_entity_poly.entity_id
_entity_poly.type
_entity_poly.pdbx_seq_one_letter_code
_entity_poly.pdbx_strand_id
1 'polypeptide(L)'
;MTSVMTGCSITKFIPENEFLINKVMIESTDKSINASEYEPYIKQKGNTKWFSALRIPLATYSLAGKDSTKWINKTLKNIGEKPVTLDSTLTESTCNDLRSAMQNNGFLNANVETRTKIHKKNKIDITYILTPGKKFHINNITYDIQDDNIEKKLDVIYPKEKRIKAGAVFSINSLEQERRIITSALTNNGYYHFHKNFISYTADSIPGKELVDLILHIAKYEKPGVKTDTLHTCYKINNIIYSSTEGDRIPLRANVLKENTWLEEGKPFSTEMLKRTYNSLGKLQAVKYTNIQFKEAGEGLLDCNIRVSPSTPNSISFQPEGTNTAGDLGAAVSLTYENRNLFRGSEVFSVKLRGAYEAITGLEGYQNQNYIEYGIESKILFPSFMCPFLSYDFKRRSYSTTEIGVSYNLQNRPEFHRRVFSGSVRYRWTDSSQKHQYKVDIIDLNYVYMPWISSTFKDNYLDNVDNKNVILKYNYEDLFIMKIGFGMTYSHKNNAFKINCETAGNILNGISHITKMQKDANKHYKIFNIAYAQYAKFDFDYTHKFSFDQNNQLVMHAALGVAYPYGNSTVLPFEKRYFSGGANSVRGWSVRGLGPGSFKGKDGAIDFINQTGDMKLDLNMEFRTALFWKLHGAAFIDAGNIWTLREFKEQPGGQFHLDSFYRQIAVAYGLGIRLNFSYFILRFDMGMKAINPAYESKNDHYPLFHPNMNRDFAFHFAVGMPF
;
A
#
# COMPACT_ATOMS: atom_id res chain seq x y z
N MET A 1 -17.83 34.80 -15.34
CA MET A 1 -16.95 34.76 -14.12
C MET A 1 -15.46 34.92 -14.42
N THR A 2 -15.08 35.46 -15.57
CA THR A 2 -13.68 35.56 -16.03
C THR A 2 -13.04 36.94 -15.86
N SER A 3 -13.74 37.93 -15.34
CA SER A 3 -13.25 39.33 -15.29
C SER A 3 -12.74 39.83 -13.93
N VAL A 4 -12.69 38.98 -12.86
CA VAL A 4 -12.26 39.43 -11.52
C VAL A 4 -10.75 39.14 -11.25
N MET A 5 -10.07 38.43 -12.13
CA MET A 5 -8.67 38.00 -11.90
C MET A 5 -7.60 38.99 -12.43
N THR A 6 -7.96 40.09 -13.05
CA THR A 6 -6.99 40.97 -13.70
C THR A 6 -6.46 42.12 -12.84
N GLY A 7 -6.88 42.24 -11.57
CA GLY A 7 -6.55 43.40 -10.71
C GLY A 7 -5.53 43.19 -9.59
N CYS A 8 -5.17 41.97 -9.19
CA CYS A 8 -4.27 41.77 -8.07
C CYS A 8 -2.84 41.41 -8.53
N SER A 9 -1.90 42.34 -8.31
CA SER A 9 -0.48 42.04 -8.52
C SER A 9 0.01 41.02 -7.50
N ILE A 10 0.46 39.85 -7.96
CA ILE A 10 1.04 38.78 -7.14
C ILE A 10 2.29 39.27 -6.36
N THR A 11 2.82 40.44 -6.75
CA THR A 11 4.00 41.06 -6.16
C THR A 11 3.67 42.16 -5.13
N LYS A 12 2.40 42.28 -4.71
CA LYS A 12 1.91 43.33 -3.80
C LYS A 12 2.64 43.44 -2.45
N PHE A 13 3.10 42.31 -1.95
CA PHE A 13 3.76 42.18 -0.63
C PHE A 13 5.26 41.94 -0.73
N ILE A 14 5.87 42.19 -1.88
CA ILE A 14 7.31 42.08 -2.06
C ILE A 14 7.96 43.43 -1.73
N PRO A 15 8.99 43.52 -0.90
CA PRO A 15 9.77 44.73 -0.68
C PRO A 15 10.37 45.22 -2.01
N GLU A 16 10.59 46.54 -2.10
CA GLU A 16 11.04 47.18 -3.36
C GLU A 16 12.37 46.66 -3.90
N ASN A 17 13.23 46.16 -3.03
CA ASN A 17 14.57 45.65 -3.37
C ASN A 17 14.63 44.10 -3.44
N GLU A 18 13.50 43.37 -3.35
CA GLU A 18 13.48 41.93 -3.37
C GLU A 18 12.81 41.42 -4.67
N PHE A 19 13.20 40.22 -5.09
CA PHE A 19 12.68 39.55 -6.28
C PHE A 19 11.94 38.27 -5.92
N LEU A 20 10.72 38.12 -6.40
CA LEU A 20 9.92 36.89 -6.30
C LEU A 20 10.53 35.80 -7.14
N ILE A 21 10.82 34.65 -6.56
CA ILE A 21 11.27 33.48 -7.30
C ILE A 21 10.13 32.99 -8.21
N ASN A 22 10.35 33.13 -9.51
CA ASN A 22 9.39 32.72 -10.51
C ASN A 22 9.60 31.26 -10.95
N LYS A 23 10.84 30.89 -11.22
CA LYS A 23 11.21 29.52 -11.62
C LYS A 23 12.60 29.20 -11.08
N VAL A 24 12.76 27.96 -10.61
CA VAL A 24 14.06 27.40 -10.29
C VAL A 24 14.29 26.20 -11.21
N MET A 25 15.42 26.16 -11.87
CA MET A 25 15.81 25.12 -12.82
C MET A 25 17.21 24.64 -12.51
N ILE A 26 17.46 23.39 -12.85
CA ILE A 26 18.82 22.84 -12.94
C ILE A 26 19.04 22.43 -14.40
N GLU A 27 20.14 22.84 -14.95
CA GLU A 27 20.59 22.46 -16.29
C GLU A 27 22.01 21.89 -16.18
N SER A 28 22.31 20.86 -16.97
CA SER A 28 23.66 20.35 -17.09
C SER A 28 24.23 20.69 -18.46
N THR A 29 25.52 21.07 -18.48
CA THR A 29 26.27 21.24 -19.71
C THR A 29 26.54 19.91 -20.42
N ASP A 30 26.49 18.80 -19.67
CA ASP A 30 26.61 17.44 -20.17
C ASP A 30 25.24 16.76 -20.20
N LYS A 31 24.79 16.38 -21.42
CA LYS A 31 23.50 15.68 -21.63
C LYS A 31 23.43 14.28 -21.05
N SER A 32 24.55 13.67 -20.72
CA SER A 32 24.60 12.33 -20.08
C SER A 32 24.17 12.36 -18.63
N ILE A 33 24.13 13.55 -18.01
CA ILE A 33 23.73 13.72 -16.61
C ILE A 33 22.28 14.12 -16.52
N ASN A 34 21.53 13.33 -15.78
CA ASN A 34 20.16 13.65 -15.43
C ASN A 34 20.13 14.72 -14.33
N ALA A 35 19.95 15.98 -14.73
CA ALA A 35 19.94 17.11 -13.79
C ALA A 35 18.85 16.99 -12.71
N SER A 36 17.74 16.27 -12.96
CA SER A 36 16.67 16.09 -11.99
C SER A 36 17.08 15.28 -10.75
N GLU A 37 18.12 14.47 -10.82
CA GLU A 37 18.66 13.73 -9.68
C GLU A 37 19.24 14.67 -8.59
N TYR A 38 19.59 15.89 -8.99
CA TYR A 38 20.16 16.90 -8.10
C TYR A 38 19.12 17.88 -7.54
N GLU A 39 17.85 17.82 -7.96
CA GLU A 39 16.76 18.68 -7.41
C GLU A 39 16.59 18.62 -5.88
N PRO A 40 16.82 17.48 -5.19
CA PRO A 40 16.71 17.43 -3.73
C PRO A 40 17.69 18.34 -2.99
N TYR A 41 18.79 18.75 -3.63
CA TYR A 41 19.79 19.64 -3.03
C TYR A 41 19.44 21.13 -3.13
N ILE A 42 18.37 21.50 -3.83
CA ILE A 42 17.87 22.88 -3.93
C ILE A 42 17.21 23.26 -2.60
N LYS A 43 17.81 24.22 -1.89
CA LYS A 43 17.29 24.73 -0.61
C LYS A 43 16.13 25.69 -0.76
N GLN A 44 16.10 26.49 -1.82
CA GLN A 44 15.08 27.48 -2.05
C GLN A 44 14.32 27.21 -3.34
N LYS A 45 13.02 26.90 -3.20
CA LYS A 45 12.10 26.70 -4.34
C LYS A 45 11.11 27.86 -4.39
N GLY A 46 10.59 28.14 -5.58
CA GLY A 46 9.52 29.12 -5.74
C GLY A 46 8.21 28.67 -5.11
N ASN A 47 7.25 29.60 -5.00
CA ASN A 47 5.93 29.33 -4.44
C ASN A 47 5.23 28.15 -5.09
N THR A 48 4.46 27.43 -4.28
CA THR A 48 3.69 26.23 -4.67
C THR A 48 2.75 26.52 -5.84
N LYS A 49 2.70 25.58 -6.79
CA LYS A 49 1.79 25.64 -7.93
C LYS A 49 0.78 24.50 -7.84
N TRP A 50 -0.50 24.84 -7.89
CA TRP A 50 -1.55 23.85 -8.04
C TRP A 50 -1.54 23.29 -9.47
N PHE A 51 -1.72 22.00 -9.62
CA PHE A 51 -1.65 21.31 -10.91
C PHE A 51 -0.37 21.63 -11.72
N SER A 52 0.75 21.87 -11.01
CA SER A 52 2.06 22.27 -11.59
C SER A 52 2.05 23.55 -12.42
N ALA A 53 0.93 24.29 -12.48
CA ALA A 53 0.76 25.47 -13.34
C ALA A 53 0.30 26.73 -12.58
N LEU A 54 -0.70 26.64 -11.73
CA LEU A 54 -1.43 27.76 -11.16
C LEU A 54 -0.89 28.17 -9.78
N ARG A 55 -0.48 29.43 -9.59
CA ARG A 55 -0.01 29.96 -8.29
C ARG A 55 -1.15 30.48 -7.44
N ILE A 56 -2.19 29.68 -7.25
CA ILE A 56 -3.37 30.06 -6.46
C ILE A 56 -3.00 30.39 -5.01
N PRO A 57 -2.15 29.64 -4.27
CA PRO A 57 -1.80 30.01 -2.90
C PRO A 57 -1.16 31.40 -2.78
N LEU A 58 -0.24 31.74 -3.68
CA LEU A 58 0.37 33.06 -3.73
C LEU A 58 -0.65 34.14 -4.10
N ALA A 59 -1.53 33.85 -5.05
CA ALA A 59 -2.60 34.77 -5.42
C ALA A 59 -3.56 35.01 -4.25
N THR A 60 -3.95 33.99 -3.51
CA THR A 60 -4.80 34.09 -2.32
C THR A 60 -4.15 34.95 -1.23
N TYR A 61 -2.85 34.79 -0.99
CA TYR A 61 -2.11 35.67 -0.08
C TYR A 61 -2.11 37.12 -0.54
N SER A 62 -1.96 37.34 -1.84
CA SER A 62 -1.92 38.69 -2.45
C SER A 62 -3.27 39.39 -2.45
N LEU A 63 -4.40 38.67 -2.35
CA LEU A 63 -5.74 39.23 -2.19
C LEU A 63 -5.93 39.89 -0.80
N ALA A 64 -5.16 39.47 0.21
CA ALA A 64 -5.26 40.07 1.53
C ALA A 64 -4.95 41.59 1.49
N GLY A 65 -5.62 42.34 2.36
CA GLY A 65 -5.32 43.73 2.61
C GLY A 65 -4.03 43.92 3.42
N LYS A 66 -3.50 45.18 3.44
CA LYS A 66 -2.32 45.49 4.28
C LYS A 66 -2.60 45.38 5.77
N ASP A 67 -3.81 45.67 6.20
CA ASP A 67 -4.26 45.60 7.58
C ASP A 67 -4.47 44.13 8.00
N SER A 68 -3.53 43.60 8.78
CA SER A 68 -3.53 42.20 9.28
C SER A 68 -4.45 42.00 10.49
N THR A 69 -5.07 43.04 11.05
CA THR A 69 -6.00 42.89 12.18
C THR A 69 -7.37 42.41 11.74
N LYS A 70 -7.77 42.70 10.50
CA LYS A 70 -9.04 42.22 9.96
C LYS A 70 -9.04 40.71 9.73
N TRP A 71 -10.06 40.04 10.25
CA TRP A 71 -10.16 38.55 10.22
C TRP A 71 -10.05 37.98 8.81
N ILE A 72 -10.64 38.63 7.81
CA ILE A 72 -10.58 38.21 6.39
C ILE A 72 -9.12 38.23 5.90
N ASN A 73 -8.37 39.30 6.18
CA ASN A 73 -6.99 39.42 5.75
C ASN A 73 -6.10 38.40 6.46
N LYS A 74 -6.33 38.16 7.74
CA LYS A 74 -5.65 37.12 8.53
C LYS A 74 -5.93 35.74 7.96
N THR A 75 -7.19 35.44 7.61
CA THR A 75 -7.58 34.15 7.00
C THR A 75 -6.95 33.98 5.63
N LEU A 76 -6.99 34.99 4.76
CA LEU A 76 -6.37 34.93 3.43
C LEU A 76 -4.85 34.76 3.50
N LYS A 77 -4.18 35.39 4.46
CA LYS A 77 -2.73 35.23 4.70
C LYS A 77 -2.39 33.84 5.25
N ASN A 78 -3.25 33.26 6.09
CA ASN A 78 -3.06 31.93 6.66
C ASN A 78 -3.35 30.79 5.63
N ILE A 79 -4.30 31.00 4.74
CA ILE A 79 -4.64 30.04 3.66
C ILE A 79 -3.65 30.18 2.52
N GLY A 80 -3.27 31.42 2.18
CA GLY A 80 -2.31 31.70 1.13
C GLY A 80 -0.86 31.41 1.53
N GLU A 81 0.01 31.41 0.55
CA GLU A 81 1.45 31.24 0.74
C GLU A 81 2.16 32.58 0.59
N LYS A 82 2.99 32.91 1.60
CA LYS A 82 3.82 34.15 1.56
C LYS A 82 4.72 34.12 0.32
N PRO A 83 4.92 35.27 -0.38
CA PRO A 83 5.87 35.35 -1.47
C PRO A 83 7.27 34.85 -1.05
N VAL A 84 7.84 33.95 -1.82
CA VAL A 84 9.21 33.47 -1.63
C VAL A 84 10.13 34.37 -2.45
N THR A 85 10.92 35.17 -1.76
CA THR A 85 11.88 36.10 -2.36
C THR A 85 13.27 35.48 -2.44
N LEU A 86 14.10 35.96 -3.36
CA LEU A 86 15.47 35.49 -3.54
C LEU A 86 16.30 35.75 -2.27
N ASP A 87 16.89 34.68 -1.73
CA ASP A 87 17.92 34.72 -0.71
C ASP A 87 19.27 34.27 -1.32
N SER A 88 20.20 35.20 -1.40
CA SER A 88 21.52 34.93 -1.99
C SER A 88 22.34 33.92 -1.18
N THR A 89 22.18 33.88 0.15
CA THR A 89 22.90 32.94 1.02
C THR A 89 22.41 31.50 0.79
N LEU A 90 21.11 31.32 0.63
CA LEU A 90 20.52 30.01 0.28
C LEU A 90 20.88 29.57 -1.14
N THR A 91 21.01 30.53 -2.07
CA THR A 91 21.44 30.27 -3.45
C THR A 91 22.89 29.78 -3.48
N GLU A 92 23.79 30.47 -2.77
CA GLU A 92 25.21 30.07 -2.65
C GLU A 92 25.35 28.70 -1.94
N SER A 93 24.60 28.52 -0.85
CA SER A 93 24.57 27.24 -0.16
C SER A 93 24.07 26.08 -1.05
N THR A 94 23.08 26.35 -1.91
CA THR A 94 22.62 25.36 -2.91
C THR A 94 23.73 25.04 -3.92
N CYS A 95 24.49 26.04 -4.41
CA CYS A 95 25.62 25.77 -5.30
C CYS A 95 26.68 24.88 -4.66
N ASN A 96 26.98 25.11 -3.39
CA ASN A 96 27.94 24.31 -2.65
C ASN A 96 27.47 22.87 -2.43
N ASP A 97 26.17 22.69 -2.09
CA ASP A 97 25.57 21.37 -1.92
C ASP A 97 25.52 20.59 -3.25
N LEU A 98 25.15 21.26 -4.33
CA LEU A 98 25.14 20.67 -5.68
C LEU A 98 26.55 20.25 -6.13
N ARG A 99 27.55 21.13 -5.91
CA ARG A 99 28.96 20.83 -6.20
C ARG A 99 29.43 19.61 -5.38
N SER A 100 29.17 19.60 -4.09
CA SER A 100 29.53 18.48 -3.22
C SER A 100 28.83 17.17 -3.64
N ALA A 101 27.57 17.24 -4.03
CA ALA A 101 26.83 16.07 -4.53
C ALA A 101 27.45 15.52 -5.82
N MET A 102 27.90 16.40 -6.74
CA MET A 102 28.60 15.99 -7.96
C MET A 102 29.95 15.38 -7.67
N GLN A 103 30.72 16.00 -6.76
CA GLN A 103 32.03 15.47 -6.33
C GLN A 103 31.88 14.10 -5.68
N ASN A 104 30.86 13.90 -4.85
CA ASN A 104 30.53 12.62 -4.24
C ASN A 104 30.19 11.52 -5.29
N ASN A 105 29.78 11.92 -6.49
CA ASN A 105 29.49 11.03 -7.62
C ASN A 105 30.65 10.90 -8.63
N GLY A 106 31.84 11.40 -8.28
CA GLY A 106 33.07 11.22 -9.06
C GLY A 106 33.46 12.39 -9.99
N PHE A 107 32.72 13.48 -9.96
CA PHE A 107 33.04 14.69 -10.72
C PHE A 107 33.85 15.67 -9.86
N LEU A 108 35.11 15.34 -9.53
CA LEU A 108 35.89 16.12 -8.59
C LEU A 108 36.08 17.58 -9.00
N ASN A 109 36.17 17.83 -10.31
CA ASN A 109 36.32 19.17 -10.88
C ASN A 109 34.97 19.84 -11.22
N ALA A 110 33.86 19.33 -10.64
CA ALA A 110 32.55 19.90 -10.91
C ALA A 110 32.47 21.35 -10.44
N ASN A 111 31.90 22.21 -11.28
CA ASN A 111 31.53 23.58 -10.95
C ASN A 111 30.03 23.77 -11.06
N VAL A 112 29.48 24.62 -10.23
CA VAL A 112 28.08 24.99 -10.26
C VAL A 112 27.97 26.50 -10.22
N GLU A 113 27.33 27.05 -11.24
CA GLU A 113 27.10 28.48 -11.40
C GLU A 113 25.61 28.79 -11.42
N THR A 114 25.25 30.00 -11.02
CA THR A 114 23.87 30.47 -11.09
C THR A 114 23.72 31.46 -12.22
N ARG A 115 22.73 31.26 -13.04
CA ARG A 115 22.24 32.25 -14.00
C ARG A 115 20.89 32.76 -13.55
N THR A 116 20.78 34.08 -13.40
CA THR A 116 19.55 34.72 -12.99
C THR A 116 18.97 35.50 -14.18
N LYS A 117 17.64 35.45 -14.34
CA LYS A 117 16.92 36.26 -15.36
C LYS A 117 15.82 37.05 -14.65
N ILE A 118 15.98 38.36 -14.65
CA ILE A 118 15.00 39.27 -14.06
C ILE A 118 13.88 39.54 -15.08
N HIS A 119 12.66 39.43 -14.63
CA HIS A 119 11.44 39.72 -15.39
C HIS A 119 10.74 40.97 -14.86
N LYS A 120 9.82 41.55 -15.64
CA LYS A 120 8.96 42.64 -15.19
C LYS A 120 8.22 42.27 -13.90
N LYS A 121 7.89 43.25 -13.06
CA LYS A 121 7.19 43.12 -11.78
C LYS A 121 8.01 42.34 -10.71
N ASN A 122 9.30 42.65 -10.60
CA ASN A 122 10.20 42.09 -9.58
C ASN A 122 10.16 40.53 -9.46
N LYS A 123 10.19 39.84 -10.60
CA LYS A 123 10.27 38.37 -10.66
C LYS A 123 11.64 37.94 -11.15
N ILE A 124 12.14 36.83 -10.62
CA ILE A 124 13.44 36.30 -11.00
C ILE A 124 13.35 34.79 -11.28
N ASP A 125 13.97 34.35 -12.37
CA ASP A 125 14.24 32.92 -12.62
C ASP A 125 15.68 32.64 -12.21
N ILE A 126 15.89 31.51 -11.53
CA ILE A 126 17.20 31.02 -11.10
C ILE A 126 17.47 29.73 -11.87
N THR A 127 18.58 29.67 -12.56
CA THR A 127 19.04 28.45 -13.23
C THR A 127 20.39 28.06 -12.63
N TYR A 128 20.47 26.89 -12.01
CA TYR A 128 21.73 26.30 -11.58
C TYR A 128 22.31 25.52 -12.77
N ILE A 129 23.49 25.95 -13.22
CA ILE A 129 24.20 25.33 -14.35
C ILE A 129 25.25 24.41 -13.77
N LEU A 130 25.05 23.11 -13.97
CA LEU A 130 26.00 22.07 -13.57
C LEU A 130 27.05 21.90 -14.68
N THR A 131 28.30 22.13 -14.34
CA THR A 131 29.45 21.84 -15.21
C THR A 131 30.24 20.71 -14.58
N PRO A 132 29.95 19.45 -14.96
CA PRO A 132 30.48 18.27 -14.27
C PRO A 132 31.99 18.07 -14.44
N GLY A 133 32.51 18.46 -15.57
CA GLY A 133 33.86 18.03 -15.98
C GLY A 133 33.89 16.52 -16.30
N LYS A 134 35.07 15.93 -16.32
CA LYS A 134 35.23 14.49 -16.54
C LYS A 134 35.10 13.72 -15.23
N LYS A 135 34.60 12.49 -15.32
CA LYS A 135 34.56 11.58 -14.16
C LYS A 135 35.94 11.08 -13.83
N PHE A 136 36.29 11.10 -12.56
CA PHE A 136 37.48 10.47 -12.05
C PHE A 136 37.28 8.96 -11.89
N HIS A 137 38.30 8.19 -12.22
CA HIS A 137 38.32 6.75 -12.09
C HIS A 137 39.44 6.34 -11.13
N ILE A 138 39.24 5.21 -10.49
CA ILE A 138 40.27 4.62 -9.64
C ILE A 138 41.35 4.04 -10.51
N ASN A 139 42.59 4.53 -10.36
CA ASN A 139 43.76 4.01 -11.07
C ASN A 139 44.26 2.73 -10.40
N ASN A 140 44.55 2.81 -9.12
CA ASN A 140 44.99 1.67 -8.32
C ASN A 140 44.29 1.70 -6.95
N ILE A 141 44.11 0.53 -6.35
CA ILE A 141 43.61 0.39 -4.98
C ILE A 141 44.52 -0.57 -4.22
N THR A 142 45.05 -0.08 -3.10
CA THR A 142 45.86 -0.87 -2.18
C THR A 142 45.12 -1.00 -0.83
N TYR A 143 45.37 -2.10 -0.13
CA TYR A 143 44.77 -2.38 1.15
C TYR A 143 45.86 -2.38 2.21
N ASP A 144 45.78 -1.46 3.16
CA ASP A 144 46.63 -1.36 4.35
C ASP A 144 45.84 -1.87 5.55
N ILE A 145 45.93 -3.17 5.80
CA ILE A 145 45.17 -3.85 6.86
C ILE A 145 46.19 -4.19 7.96
N GLN A 146 46.09 -3.48 9.08
CA GLN A 146 47.04 -3.62 10.20
C GLN A 146 46.82 -4.87 11.07
N ASP A 147 45.81 -5.70 10.73
CA ASP A 147 45.45 -6.96 11.42
C ASP A 147 45.39 -8.11 10.40
N ASP A 148 46.41 -8.97 10.41
CA ASP A 148 46.54 -10.13 9.51
C ASP A 148 45.37 -11.11 9.60
N ASN A 149 44.74 -11.22 10.77
CA ASN A 149 43.58 -12.10 10.98
C ASN A 149 42.35 -11.56 10.24
N ILE A 150 42.18 -10.23 10.23
CA ILE A 150 41.12 -9.58 9.45
C ILE A 150 41.42 -9.71 7.98
N GLU A 151 42.63 -9.52 7.52
CA GLU A 151 43.01 -9.64 6.09
C GLU A 151 42.66 -11.03 5.57
N LYS A 152 43.17 -12.08 6.21
CA LYS A 152 42.86 -13.49 5.85
C LYS A 152 41.38 -13.78 5.88
N LYS A 153 40.67 -13.25 6.87
CA LYS A 153 39.24 -13.47 7.00
C LYS A 153 38.45 -12.78 5.88
N LEU A 154 38.82 -11.53 5.55
CA LEU A 154 38.17 -10.76 4.47
C LEU A 154 38.35 -11.42 3.11
N ASP A 155 39.50 -12.03 2.82
CA ASP A 155 39.70 -12.72 1.56
C ASP A 155 38.72 -13.92 1.36
N VAL A 156 38.26 -14.53 2.46
CA VAL A 156 37.26 -15.58 2.45
C VAL A 156 35.84 -15.05 2.38
N ILE A 157 35.49 -14.09 3.26
CA ILE A 157 34.10 -13.64 3.42
C ILE A 157 33.71 -12.50 2.46
N TYR A 158 34.67 -11.73 1.99
CA TYR A 158 34.53 -10.66 1.03
C TYR A 158 35.65 -10.73 -0.01
N PRO A 159 35.59 -11.67 -0.97
CA PRO A 159 36.65 -11.91 -1.94
C PRO A 159 36.97 -10.69 -2.79
N LYS A 160 38.24 -10.60 -3.26
CA LYS A 160 38.78 -9.47 -4.05
C LYS A 160 37.94 -9.19 -5.30
N GLU A 161 37.29 -10.21 -5.90
CA GLU A 161 36.43 -10.07 -7.09
C GLU A 161 35.18 -9.21 -6.82
N LYS A 162 34.72 -9.12 -5.58
CA LYS A 162 33.55 -8.34 -5.16
C LYS A 162 33.87 -6.92 -4.68
N ARG A 163 35.15 -6.61 -4.49
CA ARG A 163 35.62 -5.31 -4.00
C ARG A 163 35.64 -4.27 -5.11
N ILE A 164 35.70 -3.01 -4.75
CA ILE A 164 35.95 -1.93 -5.72
C ILE A 164 37.27 -2.22 -6.46
N LYS A 165 37.28 -2.00 -7.78
CA LYS A 165 38.41 -2.33 -8.64
C LYS A 165 38.98 -1.11 -9.34
N ALA A 166 40.23 -1.20 -9.79
CA ALA A 166 40.80 -0.26 -10.72
C ALA A 166 39.91 -0.13 -11.97
N GLY A 167 39.79 1.08 -12.52
CA GLY A 167 38.90 1.43 -13.61
C GLY A 167 37.45 1.79 -13.17
N ALA A 168 37.06 1.48 -11.95
CA ALA A 168 35.74 1.91 -11.43
C ALA A 168 35.69 3.44 -11.26
N VAL A 169 34.48 4.01 -11.35
CA VAL A 169 34.28 5.44 -11.06
C VAL A 169 34.59 5.70 -9.59
N PHE A 170 35.42 6.71 -9.33
CA PHE A 170 35.65 7.21 -7.98
C PHE A 170 34.36 7.86 -7.45
N SER A 171 33.77 7.31 -6.43
CA SER A 171 32.53 7.82 -5.84
C SER A 171 32.55 7.60 -4.33
N ILE A 172 32.37 8.67 -3.57
CA ILE A 172 32.32 8.60 -2.10
C ILE A 172 31.15 7.68 -1.66
N ASN A 173 30.05 7.68 -2.40
CA ASN A 173 28.94 6.77 -2.13
C ASN A 173 29.35 5.29 -2.29
N SER A 174 30.16 4.97 -3.30
CA SER A 174 30.67 3.59 -3.52
C SER A 174 31.65 3.19 -2.41
N LEU A 175 32.54 4.11 -2.02
CA LEU A 175 33.49 3.88 -0.90
C LEU A 175 32.74 3.66 0.43
N GLU A 176 31.73 4.48 0.74
CA GLU A 176 30.92 4.32 1.95
C GLU A 176 30.08 3.04 1.90
N GLN A 177 29.63 2.63 0.74
CA GLN A 177 28.97 1.34 0.56
C GLN A 177 29.92 0.18 0.82
N GLU A 178 31.15 0.22 0.31
CA GLU A 178 32.15 -0.80 0.60
C GLU A 178 32.50 -0.87 2.08
N ARG A 179 32.66 0.28 2.76
CA ARG A 179 32.84 0.33 4.24
C ARG A 179 31.74 -0.42 4.96
N ARG A 180 30.48 -0.21 4.55
CA ARG A 180 29.31 -0.91 5.15
C ARG A 180 29.35 -2.41 4.86
N ILE A 181 29.71 -2.82 3.65
CA ILE A 181 29.78 -4.23 3.27
C ILE A 181 30.87 -4.93 4.08
N ILE A 182 32.10 -4.34 4.16
CA ILE A 182 33.20 -4.89 4.96
C ILE A 182 32.83 -4.97 6.43
N THR A 183 32.25 -3.88 7.01
CA THR A 183 31.77 -3.89 8.39
C THR A 183 30.75 -4.98 8.64
N SER A 184 29.75 -5.12 7.75
CA SER A 184 28.73 -6.16 7.86
C SER A 184 29.33 -7.57 7.71
N ALA A 185 30.29 -7.75 6.80
CA ALA A 185 30.95 -9.04 6.63
C ALA A 185 31.71 -9.45 7.89
N LEU A 186 32.47 -8.54 8.49
CA LEU A 186 33.22 -8.81 9.74
C LEU A 186 32.29 -9.00 10.94
N THR A 187 31.34 -8.12 11.17
CA THR A 187 30.41 -8.23 12.31
C THR A 187 29.48 -9.45 12.20
N ASN A 188 29.24 -9.97 11.01
CA ASN A 188 28.51 -11.22 10.83
C ASN A 188 29.38 -12.48 11.02
N ASN A 189 30.69 -12.32 11.18
CA ASN A 189 31.64 -13.39 11.36
C ASN A 189 32.43 -13.28 12.69
N GLY A 190 31.83 -12.72 13.72
CA GLY A 190 32.35 -12.77 15.08
C GLY A 190 33.00 -11.49 15.58
N TYR A 191 33.32 -10.52 14.74
CA TYR A 191 34.01 -9.30 15.18
C TYR A 191 33.03 -8.31 15.81
N TYR A 192 32.62 -8.59 17.06
CA TYR A 192 31.57 -7.86 17.79
C TYR A 192 31.85 -6.38 17.95
N HIS A 193 33.08 -5.98 18.24
CA HIS A 193 33.49 -4.58 18.44
C HIS A 193 33.84 -3.85 17.13
N PHE A 194 33.84 -4.54 15.99
CA PHE A 194 34.21 -3.91 14.74
C PHE A 194 33.11 -2.95 14.26
N HIS A 195 33.50 -1.73 13.89
CA HIS A 195 32.58 -0.74 13.33
C HIS A 195 33.23 0.05 12.18
N LYS A 196 32.43 0.73 11.39
CA LYS A 196 32.87 1.40 10.16
C LYS A 196 33.97 2.45 10.36
N ASN A 197 34.13 3.01 11.56
CA ASN A 197 35.16 4.02 11.84
C ASN A 197 36.60 3.46 11.84
N PHE A 198 36.79 2.14 11.93
CA PHE A 198 38.05 1.50 11.72
C PHE A 198 38.51 1.49 10.26
N ILE A 199 37.58 1.80 9.32
CA ILE A 199 37.88 1.82 7.88
C ILE A 199 37.95 3.28 7.43
N SER A 200 39.08 3.67 6.87
CA SER A 200 39.32 4.98 6.24
C SER A 200 39.92 4.83 4.85
N TYR A 201 39.88 5.87 4.06
CA TYR A 201 40.47 5.92 2.74
C TYR A 201 41.43 7.12 2.64
N THR A 202 42.58 6.90 2.04
CA THR A 202 43.43 7.96 1.48
C THR A 202 43.25 7.96 -0.02
N ALA A 203 43.01 9.12 -0.60
CA ALA A 203 42.75 9.27 -2.04
C ALA A 203 43.64 10.36 -2.60
N ASP A 204 44.56 10.00 -3.49
CA ASP A 204 45.50 10.92 -4.13
C ASP A 204 45.17 11.05 -5.62
N SER A 205 44.86 12.25 -6.09
CA SER A 205 44.58 12.53 -7.50
C SER A 205 45.88 12.65 -8.28
N ILE A 206 45.96 12.00 -9.44
CA ILE A 206 47.12 12.07 -10.34
C ILE A 206 47.05 13.37 -11.14
N PRO A 207 48.05 14.27 -11.01
CA PRO A 207 48.06 15.55 -11.73
C PRO A 207 47.92 15.36 -13.23
N GLY A 208 47.01 16.09 -13.88
CA GLY A 208 46.78 16.08 -15.33
C GLY A 208 46.05 14.85 -15.85
N LYS A 209 45.61 13.96 -15.00
CA LYS A 209 44.81 12.77 -15.38
C LYS A 209 43.54 12.73 -14.50
N GLU A 210 42.46 12.21 -15.08
CA GLU A 210 41.20 11.97 -14.32
C GLU A 210 41.23 10.62 -13.58
N LEU A 211 42.35 10.41 -12.84
CA LEU A 211 42.65 9.18 -12.10
C LEU A 211 42.94 9.48 -10.62
N VAL A 212 42.58 8.53 -9.77
CA VAL A 212 42.78 8.59 -8.30
C VAL A 212 43.41 7.28 -7.85
N ASP A 213 44.51 7.34 -7.11
CA ASP A 213 45.05 6.22 -6.36
C ASP A 213 44.41 6.18 -4.97
N LEU A 214 43.92 4.98 -4.60
CA LEU A 214 43.23 4.75 -3.33
C LEU A 214 44.03 3.81 -2.43
N ILE A 215 44.04 4.14 -1.14
CA ILE A 215 44.49 3.23 -0.08
C ILE A 215 43.35 3.05 0.91
N LEU A 216 42.88 1.82 1.06
CA LEU A 216 41.92 1.46 2.11
C LEU A 216 42.70 1.07 3.35
N HIS A 217 42.50 1.79 4.43
CA HIS A 217 43.10 1.49 5.74
C HIS A 217 42.09 0.80 6.63
N ILE A 218 42.51 -0.29 7.31
CA ILE A 218 41.78 -0.88 8.44
C ILE A 218 42.67 -0.81 9.66
N ALA A 219 42.28 0.06 10.60
CA ALA A 219 43.02 0.26 11.83
C ALA A 219 42.87 -0.88 12.84
N LYS A 220 43.82 -1.04 13.73
CA LYS A 220 43.74 -1.97 14.88
C LYS A 220 42.67 -1.51 15.86
N TYR A 221 42.28 -2.44 16.75
CA TYR A 221 41.30 -2.15 17.79
C TYR A 221 41.92 -1.33 18.91
N GLU A 222 41.39 -0.14 19.15
CA GLU A 222 41.71 0.70 20.31
C GLU A 222 40.68 0.42 21.41
N LYS A 223 41.14 -0.20 22.50
CA LYS A 223 40.28 -0.42 23.67
C LYS A 223 40.12 0.88 24.42
N PRO A 224 38.89 1.35 24.71
CA PRO A 224 38.68 2.58 25.49
C PRO A 224 39.44 2.57 26.84
N GLY A 225 40.30 3.57 27.07
CA GLY A 225 41.09 3.72 28.29
C GLY A 225 42.43 2.95 28.34
N VAL A 226 42.81 2.27 27.27
CA VAL A 226 44.10 1.56 27.15
C VAL A 226 44.86 2.14 25.94
N LYS A 227 46.08 2.56 26.13
CA LYS A 227 46.91 3.18 25.07
C LYS A 227 47.62 2.19 24.13
N THR A 228 47.35 0.91 24.24
CA THR A 228 47.97 -0.13 23.39
C THR A 228 46.99 -0.63 22.35
N ASP A 229 47.39 -0.50 21.09
CA ASP A 229 46.68 -1.11 19.96
C ASP A 229 46.65 -2.64 20.10
N THR A 230 45.46 -3.20 20.03
CA THR A 230 45.25 -4.65 20.09
C THR A 230 44.65 -5.16 18.79
N LEU A 231 44.76 -6.47 18.53
CA LEU A 231 44.10 -7.08 17.41
C LEU A 231 42.60 -7.21 17.67
N HIS A 232 41.79 -7.19 16.60
CA HIS A 232 40.39 -7.41 16.70
C HIS A 232 40.05 -8.84 17.10
N THR A 233 39.37 -9.00 18.23
CA THR A 233 38.98 -10.33 18.73
C THR A 233 37.72 -10.84 18.04
N CYS A 234 37.75 -12.12 17.62
CA CYS A 234 36.60 -12.83 17.12
C CYS A 234 35.84 -13.47 18.27
N TYR A 235 34.59 -13.05 18.48
CA TYR A 235 33.72 -13.52 19.57
C TYR A 235 32.76 -14.61 19.12
N LYS A 236 32.57 -15.63 20.00
CA LYS A 236 31.53 -16.65 19.90
C LYS A 236 30.51 -16.45 21.00
N ILE A 237 29.27 -16.85 20.75
CA ILE A 237 28.23 -16.86 21.78
C ILE A 237 28.52 -18.00 22.74
N ASN A 238 28.68 -17.67 24.03
CA ASN A 238 28.91 -18.66 25.11
C ASN A 238 27.57 -19.19 25.59
N ASN A 239 26.76 -18.37 26.26
CA ASN A 239 25.45 -18.76 26.79
C ASN A 239 24.38 -17.78 26.33
N ILE A 240 23.14 -18.28 26.16
CA ILE A 240 21.95 -17.47 25.89
C ILE A 240 21.00 -17.59 27.07
N ILE A 241 20.86 -16.48 27.80
CA ILE A 241 20.04 -16.42 29.02
C ILE A 241 18.78 -15.59 28.71
N TYR A 242 17.63 -16.14 29.03
CA TYR A 242 16.35 -15.43 28.91
C TYR A 242 15.90 -14.93 30.26
N SER A 243 15.45 -13.68 30.33
CA SER A 243 14.91 -13.07 31.54
C SER A 243 13.71 -12.19 31.23
N SER A 244 12.85 -11.97 32.21
CA SER A 244 11.74 -11.03 32.12
C SER A 244 12.15 -9.66 32.69
N THR A 245 11.57 -8.59 32.17
CA THR A 245 11.67 -7.26 32.78
C THR A 245 10.67 -7.06 33.92
N GLU A 246 9.63 -7.89 33.98
CA GLU A 246 8.56 -7.86 34.99
C GLU A 246 8.42 -9.23 35.64
N GLY A 247 8.93 -9.37 36.89
CA GLY A 247 8.87 -10.61 37.66
C GLY A 247 9.83 -11.71 37.17
N ASP A 248 9.85 -12.86 37.89
CA ASP A 248 10.79 -13.93 37.63
C ASP A 248 10.34 -14.91 36.51
N ARG A 249 9.10 -14.81 36.06
CA ARG A 249 8.56 -15.74 35.06
C ARG A 249 8.37 -15.07 33.70
N ILE A 250 9.01 -15.66 32.69
CA ILE A 250 8.73 -15.32 31.31
C ILE A 250 7.37 -15.93 30.92
N PRO A 251 6.42 -15.15 30.36
CA PRO A 251 5.09 -15.67 30.03
C PRO A 251 5.06 -16.63 28.84
N LEU A 252 6.18 -16.80 28.13
CA LEU A 252 6.31 -17.66 26.94
C LEU A 252 6.95 -19.00 27.28
N ARG A 253 6.62 -20.02 26.49
CA ARG A 253 7.30 -21.34 26.55
C ARG A 253 8.74 -21.21 26.09
N ALA A 254 9.68 -21.96 26.70
CA ALA A 254 11.09 -21.92 26.35
C ALA A 254 11.36 -22.24 24.85
N ASN A 255 10.61 -23.19 24.28
CA ASN A 255 10.73 -23.53 22.87
C ASN A 255 10.38 -22.33 21.95
N VAL A 256 9.37 -21.53 22.29
CA VAL A 256 8.99 -20.36 21.52
C VAL A 256 10.11 -19.30 21.53
N LEU A 257 10.77 -19.11 22.66
CA LEU A 257 11.93 -18.21 22.76
C LEU A 257 13.09 -18.74 21.92
N LYS A 258 13.43 -20.02 22.01
CA LYS A 258 14.50 -20.65 21.22
C LYS A 258 14.24 -20.58 19.72
N GLU A 259 13.02 -20.89 19.27
CA GLU A 259 12.62 -20.84 17.86
C GLU A 259 12.73 -19.41 17.26
N ASN A 260 12.50 -18.39 18.09
CA ASN A 260 12.58 -16.99 17.66
C ASN A 260 13.96 -16.35 17.94
N THR A 261 14.93 -17.09 18.46
CA THR A 261 16.31 -16.65 18.67
C THR A 261 17.20 -17.24 17.59
N TRP A 262 17.79 -16.36 16.75
CA TRP A 262 18.66 -16.75 15.63
C TRP A 262 20.15 -16.86 16.04
N LEU A 263 20.50 -16.34 17.21
CA LEU A 263 21.80 -16.54 17.81
C LEU A 263 21.88 -17.97 18.34
N GLU A 264 23.04 -18.61 18.19
CA GLU A 264 23.28 -20.01 18.60
C GLU A 264 24.55 -20.08 19.43
N GLU A 265 24.52 -20.84 20.54
CA GLU A 265 25.66 -21.07 21.39
C GLU A 265 26.79 -21.81 20.65
N GLY A 266 28.03 -21.42 20.88
CA GLY A 266 29.21 -21.92 20.17
C GLY A 266 29.45 -21.35 18.78
N LYS A 267 28.48 -20.62 18.19
CA LYS A 267 28.64 -19.99 16.89
C LYS A 267 29.24 -18.58 17.01
N PRO A 268 29.94 -18.09 15.96
CA PRO A 268 30.39 -16.70 15.93
C PRO A 268 29.22 -15.71 16.10
N PHE A 269 29.48 -14.61 16.78
CA PHE A 269 28.53 -13.49 16.84
C PHE A 269 28.17 -13.02 15.41
N SER A 270 26.92 -12.63 15.21
CA SER A 270 26.46 -12.08 13.93
C SER A 270 25.42 -11.00 14.16
N THR A 271 25.69 -9.80 13.63
CA THR A 271 24.75 -8.67 13.66
C THR A 271 23.46 -8.99 12.87
N GLU A 272 23.57 -9.75 11.79
CA GLU A 272 22.39 -10.19 11.05
C GLU A 272 21.50 -11.14 11.85
N MET A 273 22.11 -12.12 12.57
CA MET A 273 21.35 -13.03 13.44
C MET A 273 20.76 -12.27 14.63
N LEU A 274 21.47 -11.31 15.19
CA LEU A 274 20.94 -10.40 16.22
C LEU A 274 19.71 -9.63 15.70
N LYS A 275 19.81 -9.01 14.53
CA LYS A 275 18.67 -8.29 13.91
C LYS A 275 17.49 -9.23 13.65
N ARG A 276 17.74 -10.44 13.16
CA ARG A 276 16.71 -11.46 12.96
C ARG A 276 16.06 -11.88 14.28
N THR A 277 16.83 -12.00 15.37
CA THR A 277 16.32 -12.28 16.71
C THR A 277 15.38 -11.15 17.18
N TYR A 278 15.81 -9.89 17.09
CA TYR A 278 14.93 -8.76 17.42
C TYR A 278 13.63 -8.77 16.61
N ASN A 279 13.73 -8.99 15.30
CA ASN A 279 12.56 -9.00 14.42
C ASN A 279 11.64 -10.19 14.72
N SER A 280 12.18 -11.35 15.07
CA SER A 280 11.38 -12.55 15.38
C SER A 280 10.67 -12.43 16.72
N LEU A 281 11.36 -11.98 17.76
CA LEU A 281 10.75 -11.75 19.07
C LEU A 281 9.76 -10.59 19.05
N GLY A 282 10.04 -9.53 18.27
CA GLY A 282 9.15 -8.39 18.11
C GLY A 282 7.83 -8.68 17.38
N LYS A 283 7.70 -9.82 16.68
CA LYS A 283 6.42 -10.27 16.07
C LYS A 283 5.47 -10.89 17.10
N LEU A 284 6.00 -11.38 18.21
CA LEU A 284 5.23 -12.08 19.21
C LEU A 284 4.33 -11.07 19.93
N GLN A 285 3.02 -11.23 19.82
CA GLN A 285 2.03 -10.30 20.41
C GLN A 285 2.09 -10.27 21.94
N ALA A 286 2.60 -11.35 22.55
CA ALA A 286 2.84 -11.43 23.98
C ALA A 286 4.10 -10.65 24.43
N VAL A 287 4.90 -10.13 23.48
CA VAL A 287 6.12 -9.36 23.72
C VAL A 287 5.89 -7.91 23.38
N LYS A 288 6.10 -7.00 24.33
CA LYS A 288 5.99 -5.55 24.14
C LYS A 288 7.28 -4.98 23.55
N TYR A 289 8.42 -5.34 24.15
CA TYR A 289 9.75 -5.05 23.62
C TYR A 289 10.75 -6.06 24.11
N THR A 290 11.89 -6.15 23.41
CA THR A 290 13.02 -7.03 23.73
C THR A 290 14.27 -6.19 23.89
N ASN A 291 15.08 -6.46 24.90
CA ASN A 291 16.40 -5.90 25.08
C ASN A 291 17.43 -7.02 25.08
N ILE A 292 18.40 -6.99 24.18
CA ILE A 292 19.47 -7.99 24.06
C ILE A 292 20.77 -7.31 24.41
N GLN A 293 21.42 -7.82 25.47
CA GLN A 293 22.69 -7.31 25.97
C GLN A 293 23.73 -8.40 25.90
N PHE A 294 24.95 -8.03 25.53
CA PHE A 294 26.10 -8.91 25.52
C PHE A 294 27.05 -8.52 26.63
N LYS A 295 27.61 -9.53 27.29
CA LYS A 295 28.64 -9.37 28.30
C LYS A 295 29.80 -10.29 27.94
N GLU A 296 31.03 -9.76 27.97
CA GLU A 296 32.22 -10.59 27.79
C GLU A 296 32.37 -11.56 28.98
N ALA A 297 32.44 -12.85 28.68
CA ALA A 297 32.55 -13.97 29.65
C ALA A 297 33.94 -14.59 29.66
N GLY A 298 34.88 -14.04 28.90
CA GLY A 298 36.24 -14.51 28.74
C GLY A 298 36.81 -14.04 27.40
N GLU A 299 38.00 -14.45 27.05
CA GLU A 299 38.66 -14.08 25.81
C GLU A 299 37.88 -14.70 24.62
N GLY A 300 37.32 -13.87 23.76
CA GLY A 300 36.54 -14.30 22.58
C GLY A 300 35.17 -14.93 22.88
N LEU A 301 34.62 -14.77 24.09
CA LEU A 301 33.33 -15.32 24.50
C LEU A 301 32.35 -14.22 24.92
N LEU A 302 31.09 -14.31 24.45
CA LEU A 302 30.00 -13.39 24.77
C LEU A 302 28.81 -14.17 25.37
N ASP A 303 28.42 -13.79 26.58
CA ASP A 303 27.12 -14.17 27.14
C ASP A 303 26.06 -13.23 26.62
N CYS A 304 24.98 -13.80 26.09
CA CYS A 304 23.84 -13.07 25.52
C CYS A 304 22.66 -13.12 26.51
N ASN A 305 22.28 -11.96 27.05
CA ASN A 305 21.12 -11.83 27.93
C ASN A 305 19.96 -11.20 27.14
N ILE A 306 18.92 -11.99 26.89
CA ILE A 306 17.70 -11.60 26.19
C ILE A 306 16.61 -11.30 27.22
N ARG A 307 16.36 -10.01 27.45
CA ARG A 307 15.30 -9.54 28.35
C ARG A 307 14.04 -9.27 27.57
N VAL A 308 12.96 -9.96 27.93
CA VAL A 308 11.66 -9.83 27.27
C VAL A 308 10.71 -9.08 28.20
N SER A 309 10.12 -7.99 27.70
CA SER A 309 9.05 -7.30 28.40
C SER A 309 7.69 -7.85 27.91
N PRO A 310 6.86 -8.37 28.81
CA PRO A 310 5.56 -8.88 28.43
C PRO A 310 4.60 -7.76 28.02
N SER A 311 3.73 -8.04 27.06
CA SER A 311 2.58 -7.16 26.78
C SER A 311 1.39 -7.56 27.68
N THR A 312 0.42 -6.64 27.82
CA THR A 312 -0.84 -6.95 28.51
C THR A 312 -1.53 -8.12 27.80
N PRO A 313 -1.80 -9.25 28.50
CA PRO A 313 -2.31 -10.45 27.85
C PRO A 313 -3.75 -10.29 27.35
N ASN A 314 -4.56 -9.50 28.02
CA ASN A 314 -5.97 -9.31 27.69
C ASN A 314 -6.25 -7.87 27.29
N SER A 315 -7.10 -7.68 26.29
CA SER A 315 -7.63 -6.37 25.91
C SER A 315 -9.10 -6.48 25.52
N ILE A 316 -9.84 -5.42 25.83
CA ILE A 316 -11.23 -5.25 25.38
C ILE A 316 -11.25 -3.94 24.59
N SER A 317 -11.79 -3.99 23.37
CA SER A 317 -11.98 -2.81 22.54
C SER A 317 -13.45 -2.64 22.17
N PHE A 318 -13.90 -1.40 22.23
CA PHE A 318 -15.22 -0.97 21.83
C PHE A 318 -15.09 -0.07 20.59
N GLN A 319 -15.78 -0.41 19.50
CA GLN A 319 -15.69 0.30 18.24
C GLN A 319 -17.07 0.65 17.71
N PRO A 320 -17.51 1.92 17.79
CA PRO A 320 -18.69 2.41 17.08
C PRO A 320 -18.33 2.64 15.61
N GLU A 321 -19.23 2.28 14.71
CA GLU A 321 -19.10 2.38 13.26
C GLU A 321 -20.35 3.06 12.68
N GLY A 322 -20.20 4.01 11.77
CA GLY A 322 -21.27 4.44 10.88
C GLY A 322 -21.29 3.52 9.65
N THR A 323 -22.45 3.03 9.26
CA THR A 323 -22.59 2.19 8.06
C THR A 323 -23.38 2.91 6.97
N ASN A 324 -23.06 2.58 5.72
CA ASN A 324 -23.82 3.02 4.55
C ASN A 324 -23.79 1.88 3.53
N THR A 325 -24.89 1.16 3.44
CA THR A 325 -25.04 0.02 2.52
C THR A 325 -25.92 0.43 1.36
N ALA A 326 -25.30 0.75 0.22
CA ALA A 326 -25.97 1.14 -1.02
C ALA A 326 -26.91 2.36 -0.90
N GLY A 327 -26.63 3.27 0.04
CA GLY A 327 -27.44 4.46 0.33
C GLY A 327 -28.23 4.39 1.64
N ASP A 328 -28.41 3.20 2.21
CA ASP A 328 -29.04 3.00 3.52
C ASP A 328 -28.05 3.39 4.63
N LEU A 329 -28.41 4.37 5.43
CA LEU A 329 -27.59 4.86 6.53
C LEU A 329 -27.87 4.06 7.79
N GLY A 330 -26.82 3.75 8.54
CA GLY A 330 -26.93 3.00 9.76
C GLY A 330 -25.80 3.22 10.74
N ALA A 331 -25.86 2.49 11.82
CA ALA A 331 -24.84 2.45 12.84
C ALA A 331 -24.57 1.01 13.28
N ALA A 332 -23.33 0.72 13.58
CA ALA A 332 -22.92 -0.56 14.15
C ALA A 332 -22.04 -0.35 15.36
N VAL A 333 -22.01 -1.35 16.23
CA VAL A 333 -21.15 -1.40 17.40
C VAL A 333 -20.47 -2.75 17.43
N SER A 334 -19.16 -2.73 17.65
CA SER A 334 -18.37 -3.94 17.83
C SER A 334 -17.68 -3.94 19.19
N LEU A 335 -17.80 -5.05 19.91
CA LEU A 335 -17.07 -5.34 21.13
C LEU A 335 -16.13 -6.50 20.88
N THR A 336 -14.82 -6.28 21.02
CA THR A 336 -13.80 -7.31 20.80
C THR A 336 -13.03 -7.58 22.09
N TYR A 337 -13.03 -8.81 22.53
CA TYR A 337 -12.10 -9.34 23.53
C TYR A 337 -10.94 -10.03 22.82
N GLU A 338 -9.72 -9.79 23.29
CA GLU A 338 -8.50 -10.38 22.74
C GLU A 338 -7.59 -10.86 23.87
N ASN A 339 -7.12 -12.13 23.76
CA ASN A 339 -6.04 -12.67 24.58
C ASN A 339 -4.84 -12.98 23.70
N ARG A 340 -3.67 -12.41 24.01
CA ARG A 340 -2.45 -12.42 23.17
C ARG A 340 -1.47 -13.53 23.52
N ASN A 341 -1.81 -14.43 24.40
CA ASN A 341 -0.91 -15.50 24.83
C ASN A 341 -1.66 -16.73 25.33
N LEU A 342 -2.64 -17.20 24.56
CA LEU A 342 -3.61 -18.22 24.98
C LEU A 342 -2.95 -19.51 25.49
N PHE A 343 -1.96 -20.03 24.76
CA PHE A 343 -1.23 -21.26 25.09
C PHE A 343 0.23 -21.00 25.46
N ARG A 344 0.59 -19.79 25.88
CA ARG A 344 1.96 -19.36 26.18
C ARG A 344 2.93 -19.47 24.98
N GLY A 345 2.39 -19.39 23.75
CA GLY A 345 3.12 -19.37 22.50
C GLY A 345 2.93 -18.10 21.71
N SER A 346 2.34 -17.07 22.35
CA SER A 346 1.94 -15.81 21.69
C SER A 346 0.83 -16.00 20.66
N GLU A 347 0.02 -17.03 20.81
CA GLU A 347 -1.22 -17.20 20.06
C GLU A 347 -2.22 -16.14 20.48
N VAL A 348 -2.86 -15.50 19.49
CA VAL A 348 -3.90 -14.50 19.74
C VAL A 348 -5.27 -15.12 19.55
N PHE A 349 -6.02 -15.19 20.64
CA PHE A 349 -7.43 -15.56 20.59
C PHE A 349 -8.27 -14.30 20.65
N SER A 350 -9.21 -14.13 19.74
CA SER A 350 -10.14 -13.00 19.73
C SER A 350 -11.57 -13.46 19.56
N VAL A 351 -12.48 -12.78 20.28
CA VAL A 351 -13.93 -12.92 20.11
C VAL A 351 -14.49 -11.53 19.87
N LYS A 352 -15.13 -11.36 18.71
CA LYS A 352 -15.80 -10.12 18.32
C LYS A 352 -17.30 -10.33 18.29
N LEU A 353 -18.03 -9.50 19.03
CA LEU A 353 -19.48 -9.36 18.95
C LEU A 353 -19.79 -8.10 18.15
N ARG A 354 -20.70 -8.19 17.19
CA ARG A 354 -21.14 -7.06 16.37
C ARG A 354 -22.66 -6.97 16.37
N GLY A 355 -23.17 -5.75 16.53
CA GLY A 355 -24.56 -5.42 16.29
C GLY A 355 -24.64 -4.26 15.31
N ALA A 356 -25.53 -4.32 14.32
CA ALA A 356 -25.75 -3.25 13.37
C ALA A 356 -27.24 -3.01 13.15
N TYR A 357 -27.54 -1.74 12.86
CA TYR A 357 -28.88 -1.26 12.53
C TYR A 357 -28.78 -0.31 11.35
N GLU A 358 -29.60 -0.52 10.31
CA GLU A 358 -29.66 0.34 9.13
C GLU A 358 -31.11 0.68 8.79
N ALA A 359 -31.37 1.94 8.44
CA ALA A 359 -32.67 2.38 7.97
C ALA A 359 -32.73 2.14 6.45
N ILE A 360 -33.70 1.35 5.99
CA ILE A 360 -33.89 1.03 4.58
C ILE A 360 -34.65 2.16 3.89
N THR A 361 -34.05 2.77 2.87
CA THR A 361 -34.63 3.91 2.15
C THR A 361 -34.91 3.64 0.68
N GLY A 362 -34.23 2.65 0.09
CA GLY A 362 -34.21 2.43 -1.37
C GLY A 362 -35.10 1.31 -1.93
N LEU A 363 -35.82 0.56 -1.11
CA LEU A 363 -36.63 -0.56 -1.58
C LEU A 363 -38.11 -0.17 -1.64
N GLU A 364 -38.68 -0.23 -2.85
CA GLU A 364 -40.10 0.09 -3.10
C GLU A 364 -41.00 -0.92 -2.35
N GLY A 365 -41.96 -0.42 -1.57
CA GLY A 365 -42.85 -1.25 -0.73
C GLY A 365 -42.32 -1.58 0.67
N TYR A 366 -41.06 -1.27 0.99
CA TYR A 366 -40.44 -1.52 2.31
C TYR A 366 -39.82 -0.25 2.93
N GLN A 367 -40.30 0.92 2.51
CA GLN A 367 -39.84 2.21 3.05
C GLN A 367 -40.18 2.29 4.54
N ASN A 368 -39.25 2.85 5.33
CA ASN A 368 -39.32 2.98 6.80
C ASN A 368 -39.24 1.65 7.58
N GLN A 369 -38.71 0.61 6.97
CA GLN A 369 -38.36 -0.63 7.67
C GLN A 369 -36.87 -0.70 7.95
N ASN A 370 -36.46 -1.57 8.87
CA ASN A 370 -35.13 -1.60 9.41
C ASN A 370 -34.43 -2.90 9.11
N TYR A 371 -33.13 -2.82 8.89
CA TYR A 371 -32.23 -3.96 8.85
C TYR A 371 -31.52 -4.09 10.19
N ILE A 372 -31.50 -5.30 10.74
CA ILE A 372 -30.81 -5.61 11.98
C ILE A 372 -29.85 -6.77 11.71
N GLU A 373 -28.62 -6.60 12.17
CA GLU A 373 -27.58 -7.63 12.06
C GLU A 373 -26.96 -7.88 13.43
N TYR A 374 -26.76 -9.17 13.76
CA TYR A 374 -25.96 -9.62 14.88
C TYR A 374 -24.91 -10.61 14.40
N GLY A 375 -23.66 -10.42 14.84
CA GLY A 375 -22.56 -11.28 14.47
C GLY A 375 -21.70 -11.65 15.67
N ILE A 376 -21.22 -12.89 15.68
CA ILE A 376 -20.15 -13.37 16.54
C ILE A 376 -19.05 -13.93 15.68
N GLU A 377 -17.81 -13.53 15.93
CA GLU A 377 -16.63 -14.02 15.25
C GLU A 377 -15.60 -14.44 16.30
N SER A 378 -15.07 -15.65 16.17
CA SER A 378 -13.98 -16.15 17.01
C SER A 378 -12.80 -16.52 16.12
N LYS A 379 -11.60 -16.07 16.49
CA LYS A 379 -10.36 -16.33 15.75
C LYS A 379 -9.22 -16.73 16.67
N ILE A 380 -8.39 -17.64 16.18
CA ILE A 380 -7.08 -17.94 16.77
C ILE A 380 -6.02 -17.67 15.71
N LEU A 381 -5.05 -16.82 16.05
CA LEU A 381 -3.90 -16.50 15.21
C LEU A 381 -2.64 -17.09 15.84
N PHE A 382 -1.99 -18.00 15.14
CA PHE A 382 -0.69 -18.55 15.51
C PHE A 382 0.41 -17.72 14.84
N PRO A 383 1.49 -17.35 15.55
CA PRO A 383 2.59 -16.54 15.00
C PRO A 383 3.56 -17.33 14.10
N SER A 384 3.15 -18.47 13.57
CA SER A 384 3.94 -19.34 12.70
C SER A 384 3.06 -20.18 11.77
N PHE A 385 3.67 -20.85 10.80
CA PHE A 385 2.98 -21.86 9.98
C PHE A 385 2.66 -23.11 10.80
N MET A 386 1.39 -23.46 10.91
CA MET A 386 0.91 -24.73 11.48
C MET A 386 0.88 -25.88 10.45
N CYS A 387 1.58 -25.75 9.33
CA CYS A 387 1.62 -26.74 8.27
C CYS A 387 2.73 -27.78 8.55
N PRO A 388 2.44 -29.08 8.65
CA PRO A 388 3.45 -30.12 8.95
C PRO A 388 4.42 -30.36 7.80
N PHE A 389 4.02 -30.08 6.54
CA PHE A 389 4.81 -30.38 5.34
C PHE A 389 5.87 -29.35 4.99
N LEU A 390 5.91 -28.21 5.66
CA LEU A 390 6.90 -27.16 5.41
C LEU A 390 8.14 -27.38 6.27
N SER A 391 9.33 -27.17 5.64
CA SER A 391 10.60 -27.29 6.36
C SER A 391 10.72 -26.27 7.49
N TYR A 392 11.43 -26.63 8.56
CA TYR A 392 11.67 -25.76 9.71
C TYR A 392 12.34 -24.44 9.30
N ASP A 393 13.34 -24.48 8.41
CA ASP A 393 14.05 -23.30 7.93
C ASP A 393 13.14 -22.34 7.15
N PHE A 394 12.25 -22.87 6.32
CA PHE A 394 11.27 -22.04 5.62
C PHE A 394 10.31 -21.34 6.59
N LYS A 395 9.76 -22.08 7.59
CA LYS A 395 8.89 -21.49 8.61
C LYS A 395 9.58 -20.39 9.40
N ARG A 396 10.85 -20.58 9.75
CA ARG A 396 11.65 -19.64 10.51
C ARG A 396 12.00 -18.39 9.73
N ARG A 397 12.33 -18.53 8.42
CA ARG A 397 12.69 -17.39 7.54
C ARG A 397 11.49 -16.56 7.09
N SER A 398 10.31 -17.17 7.03
CA SER A 398 9.09 -16.48 6.63
C SER A 398 8.48 -15.76 7.82
N TYR A 399 8.02 -14.51 7.56
CA TYR A 399 7.17 -13.79 8.53
C TYR A 399 5.74 -14.33 8.38
N SER A 400 5.49 -15.49 8.98
CA SER A 400 4.27 -16.26 8.73
C SER A 400 3.32 -16.26 9.91
N THR A 401 2.03 -16.40 9.59
CA THR A 401 0.95 -16.59 10.55
C THR A 401 -0.04 -17.62 10.03
N THR A 402 -0.66 -18.36 10.93
CA THR A 402 -1.81 -19.23 10.66
C THR A 402 -3.02 -18.69 11.40
N GLU A 403 -4.10 -18.41 10.67
CA GLU A 403 -5.37 -17.94 11.22
C GLU A 403 -6.43 -19.02 11.05
N ILE A 404 -7.08 -19.38 12.17
CA ILE A 404 -8.26 -20.24 12.17
C ILE A 404 -9.41 -19.40 12.71
N GLY A 405 -10.48 -19.27 11.94
CA GLY A 405 -11.62 -18.44 12.29
C GLY A 405 -12.94 -19.16 12.11
N VAL A 406 -13.90 -18.84 12.97
CA VAL A 406 -15.28 -19.27 12.87
C VAL A 406 -16.16 -18.04 13.12
N SER A 407 -17.21 -17.86 12.33
CA SER A 407 -18.17 -16.77 12.55
C SER A 407 -19.59 -17.23 12.29
N TYR A 408 -20.51 -16.60 12.98
CA TYR A 408 -21.94 -16.73 12.77
C TYR A 408 -22.58 -15.36 12.72
N ASN A 409 -23.37 -15.13 11.67
CA ASN A 409 -24.02 -13.85 11.39
C ASN A 409 -25.49 -14.06 11.13
N LEU A 410 -26.31 -13.23 11.81
CA LEU A 410 -27.76 -13.19 11.71
C LEU A 410 -28.15 -11.87 11.06
N GLN A 411 -28.79 -11.93 9.91
CA GLN A 411 -29.27 -10.78 9.18
C GLN A 411 -30.79 -10.87 9.07
N ASN A 412 -31.49 -9.90 9.62
CA ASN A 412 -32.93 -9.77 9.52
C ASN A 412 -33.27 -8.54 8.73
N ARG A 413 -33.76 -8.74 7.51
CA ARG A 413 -34.34 -7.72 6.65
C ARG A 413 -35.86 -7.97 6.51
N PRO A 414 -36.62 -6.95 6.16
CA PRO A 414 -38.05 -7.12 5.93
C PRO A 414 -38.39 -8.12 4.83
N GLU A 415 -37.49 -8.26 3.86
CA GLU A 415 -37.66 -9.14 2.69
C GLU A 415 -37.24 -10.57 3.00
N PHE A 416 -36.24 -10.77 3.89
CA PHE A 416 -35.70 -12.09 4.20
C PHE A 416 -34.99 -12.12 5.55
N HIS A 417 -34.89 -13.32 6.11
CA HIS A 417 -33.96 -13.62 7.20
C HIS A 417 -32.84 -14.50 6.65
N ARG A 418 -31.60 -14.13 6.94
CA ARG A 418 -30.41 -14.84 6.48
C ARG A 418 -29.53 -15.22 7.68
N ARG A 419 -29.01 -16.42 7.65
CA ARG A 419 -28.08 -16.97 8.64
C ARG A 419 -26.82 -17.40 7.89
N VAL A 420 -25.68 -16.90 8.29
CA VAL A 420 -24.40 -17.20 7.64
C VAL A 420 -23.46 -17.80 8.68
N PHE A 421 -23.08 -19.04 8.49
CA PHE A 421 -22.01 -19.67 9.24
C PHE A 421 -20.76 -19.72 8.36
N SER A 422 -19.61 -19.26 8.90
CA SER A 422 -18.35 -19.29 8.15
C SER A 422 -17.26 -19.93 8.99
N GLY A 423 -16.39 -20.69 8.31
CA GLY A 423 -15.19 -21.29 8.91
C GLY A 423 -14.00 -21.15 7.97
N SER A 424 -12.84 -20.78 8.47
CA SER A 424 -11.67 -20.55 7.62
C SER A 424 -10.37 -21.00 8.27
N VAL A 425 -9.46 -21.53 7.43
CA VAL A 425 -8.06 -21.78 7.76
C VAL A 425 -7.21 -21.04 6.72
N ARG A 426 -6.40 -20.14 7.20
CA ARG A 426 -5.65 -19.18 6.36
C ARG A 426 -4.20 -19.11 6.77
N TYR A 427 -3.31 -19.18 5.78
CA TYR A 427 -1.91 -18.85 5.92
C TYR A 427 -1.60 -17.48 5.33
N ARG A 428 -0.81 -16.70 6.06
CA ARG A 428 -0.24 -15.46 5.55
C ARG A 428 1.25 -15.45 5.83
N TRP A 429 2.03 -14.94 4.89
CA TRP A 429 3.45 -14.70 5.11
C TRP A 429 3.96 -13.55 4.27
N THR A 430 5.07 -12.98 4.73
CA THR A 430 5.79 -11.93 4.03
C THR A 430 7.21 -12.42 3.78
N ASP A 431 7.77 -12.12 2.63
CA ASP A 431 9.16 -12.44 2.32
C ASP A 431 10.15 -11.63 3.18
N SER A 432 11.42 -12.03 3.16
CA SER A 432 12.49 -11.35 3.92
C SER A 432 12.71 -9.90 3.48
N SER A 433 12.37 -9.54 2.24
CA SER A 433 12.45 -8.18 1.71
C SER A 433 11.29 -7.28 2.15
N GLN A 434 10.24 -7.86 2.75
CA GLN A 434 8.97 -7.22 3.14
C GLN A 434 8.22 -6.55 1.98
N LYS A 435 8.55 -6.89 0.74
CA LYS A 435 7.92 -6.33 -0.46
C LYS A 435 6.74 -7.18 -0.95
N HIS A 436 6.80 -8.49 -0.73
CA HIS A 436 5.78 -9.44 -1.15
C HIS A 436 5.06 -10.00 0.06
N GLN A 437 3.74 -9.91 0.03
CA GLN A 437 2.85 -10.52 1.01
C GLN A 437 2.01 -11.59 0.31
N TYR A 438 1.97 -12.76 0.89
CA TYR A 438 1.23 -13.90 0.36
C TYR A 438 0.13 -14.30 1.32
N LYS A 439 -0.95 -14.80 0.78
CA LYS A 439 -2.11 -15.32 1.49
C LYS A 439 -2.58 -16.60 0.81
N VAL A 440 -2.81 -17.64 1.58
CA VAL A 440 -3.43 -18.88 1.11
C VAL A 440 -4.61 -19.19 2.02
N ASP A 441 -5.80 -19.21 1.46
CA ASP A 441 -6.99 -19.75 2.11
C ASP A 441 -7.03 -21.25 1.78
N ILE A 442 -6.71 -22.10 2.74
CA ILE A 442 -6.71 -23.57 2.56
C ILE A 442 -8.14 -24.07 2.50
N ILE A 443 -8.97 -23.56 3.39
CA ILE A 443 -10.40 -23.81 3.47
C ILE A 443 -11.03 -22.48 3.87
N ASP A 444 -12.02 -22.06 3.11
CA ASP A 444 -12.91 -20.96 3.48
C ASP A 444 -14.32 -21.43 3.14
N LEU A 445 -15.07 -21.75 4.17
CA LEU A 445 -16.39 -22.33 4.11
C LEU A 445 -17.40 -21.27 4.48
N ASN A 446 -18.42 -21.10 3.67
CA ASN A 446 -19.58 -20.25 3.92
C ASN A 446 -20.86 -21.03 3.67
N TYR A 447 -21.61 -21.22 4.73
CA TYR A 447 -22.94 -21.84 4.70
C TYR A 447 -23.96 -20.73 4.91
N VAL A 448 -24.75 -20.49 3.87
CA VAL A 448 -25.83 -19.49 3.88
C VAL A 448 -27.15 -20.22 3.95
N TYR A 449 -27.96 -19.89 4.93
CA TYR A 449 -29.28 -20.47 5.13
C TYR A 449 -30.33 -19.34 5.21
N MET A 450 -31.41 -19.49 4.47
CA MET A 450 -32.51 -18.53 4.36
C MET A 450 -33.78 -19.11 5.05
N PRO A 451 -33.92 -18.97 6.37
CA PRO A 451 -35.06 -19.57 7.09
C PRO A 451 -36.41 -18.98 6.73
N TRP A 452 -36.41 -17.75 6.24
CA TRP A 452 -37.62 -17.06 5.88
C TRP A 452 -37.42 -16.04 4.77
N ILE A 453 -38.36 -16.00 3.83
CA ILE A 453 -38.46 -14.99 2.77
C ILE A 453 -39.90 -14.50 2.77
N SER A 454 -40.12 -13.18 2.69
CA SER A 454 -41.45 -12.57 2.60
C SER A 454 -42.25 -13.13 1.44
N SER A 455 -43.51 -13.52 1.69
CA SER A 455 -44.43 -14.03 0.63
C SER A 455 -44.60 -12.97 -0.47
N THR A 456 -44.81 -11.72 -0.11
CA THR A 456 -44.95 -10.61 -1.06
C THR A 456 -43.69 -10.45 -1.94
N PHE A 457 -42.51 -10.57 -1.33
CA PHE A 457 -41.27 -10.50 -2.08
C PHE A 457 -41.09 -11.72 -3.00
N LYS A 458 -41.46 -12.90 -2.52
CA LYS A 458 -41.39 -14.14 -3.27
C LYS A 458 -42.32 -14.10 -4.49
N ASP A 459 -43.57 -13.70 -4.30
CA ASP A 459 -44.57 -13.61 -5.35
C ASP A 459 -44.24 -12.54 -6.41
N ASN A 460 -43.74 -11.38 -5.98
CA ASN A 460 -43.42 -10.27 -6.89
C ASN A 460 -42.13 -10.44 -7.66
N TYR A 461 -41.13 -11.07 -7.06
CA TYR A 461 -39.76 -11.04 -7.59
C TYR A 461 -39.13 -12.42 -7.86
N LEU A 462 -39.55 -13.48 -7.16
CA LEU A 462 -38.89 -14.80 -7.29
C LEU A 462 -39.72 -15.81 -8.10
N ASP A 463 -41.04 -15.87 -7.92
CA ASP A 463 -41.90 -16.88 -8.49
C ASP A 463 -42.82 -16.31 -9.58
N ASN A 464 -42.77 -15.02 -9.89
CA ASN A 464 -43.56 -14.40 -10.95
C ASN A 464 -43.22 -15.01 -12.31
N VAL A 465 -44.26 -15.56 -13.00
CA VAL A 465 -44.09 -16.27 -14.28
C VAL A 465 -43.57 -15.35 -15.38
N ASP A 466 -43.93 -14.05 -15.33
CA ASP A 466 -43.56 -13.04 -16.32
C ASP A 466 -42.18 -12.44 -16.06
N ASN A 467 -41.60 -12.68 -14.89
CA ASN A 467 -40.35 -12.01 -14.43
C ASN A 467 -39.39 -13.00 -13.77
N LYS A 468 -39.23 -14.22 -14.32
CA LYS A 468 -38.29 -15.23 -13.79
C LYS A 468 -36.85 -14.74 -13.90
N ASN A 469 -36.36 -14.03 -12.88
CA ASN A 469 -34.98 -13.63 -12.79
C ASN A 469 -34.15 -14.74 -12.13
N VAL A 470 -33.40 -15.48 -12.95
CA VAL A 470 -32.55 -16.61 -12.50
C VAL A 470 -31.46 -16.12 -11.52
N ILE A 471 -30.94 -14.93 -11.76
CA ILE A 471 -29.90 -14.34 -10.93
C ILE A 471 -30.44 -13.97 -9.55
N LEU A 472 -31.63 -13.36 -9.53
CA LEU A 472 -32.30 -12.99 -8.29
C LEU A 472 -32.66 -14.23 -7.47
N LYS A 473 -33.25 -15.22 -8.07
CA LYS A 473 -33.65 -16.47 -7.40
C LYS A 473 -32.44 -17.14 -6.73
N TYR A 474 -31.34 -17.26 -7.43
CA TYR A 474 -30.12 -17.86 -6.89
C TYR A 474 -29.55 -17.11 -5.67
N ASN A 475 -29.79 -15.80 -5.55
CA ASN A 475 -29.33 -14.97 -4.42
C ASN A 475 -30.12 -15.21 -3.13
N TYR A 476 -31.35 -15.76 -3.25
CA TYR A 476 -32.23 -16.03 -2.13
C TYR A 476 -32.43 -17.53 -1.85
N GLU A 477 -31.58 -18.37 -2.42
CA GLU A 477 -31.51 -19.80 -2.10
C GLU A 477 -30.45 -20.08 -1.03
N ASP A 478 -30.61 -21.21 -0.34
CA ASP A 478 -29.58 -21.74 0.52
C ASP A 478 -28.32 -22.05 -0.28
N LEU A 479 -27.17 -21.67 0.22
CA LEU A 479 -25.93 -21.75 -0.54
C LEU A 479 -24.79 -22.28 0.33
N PHE A 480 -24.05 -23.22 -0.22
CA PHE A 480 -22.85 -23.77 0.38
C PHE A 480 -21.64 -23.47 -0.51
N ILE A 481 -20.71 -22.66 0.02
CA ILE A 481 -19.48 -22.29 -0.68
C ILE A 481 -18.30 -22.82 0.10
N MET A 482 -17.50 -23.70 -0.48
CA MET A 482 -16.21 -24.12 0.03
C MET A 482 -15.14 -23.77 -0.99
N LYS A 483 -14.32 -22.78 -0.66
CA LYS A 483 -13.29 -22.27 -1.57
C LYS A 483 -11.88 -22.48 -1.04
N ILE A 484 -10.94 -22.54 -1.98
CA ILE A 484 -9.50 -22.41 -1.81
C ILE A 484 -9.09 -21.14 -2.49
N GLY A 485 -8.16 -20.38 -1.89
CA GLY A 485 -7.71 -19.11 -2.45
C GLY A 485 -6.21 -18.90 -2.31
N PHE A 486 -5.65 -18.20 -3.28
CA PHE A 486 -4.28 -17.68 -3.25
C PHE A 486 -4.30 -16.19 -3.51
N GLY A 487 -3.61 -15.42 -2.69
CA GLY A 487 -3.44 -13.98 -2.86
C GLY A 487 -1.96 -13.60 -2.77
N MET A 488 -1.54 -12.67 -3.61
CA MET A 488 -0.21 -12.06 -3.59
C MET A 488 -0.36 -10.55 -3.69
N THR A 489 0.31 -9.83 -2.82
CA THR A 489 0.40 -8.36 -2.87
C THR A 489 1.86 -7.96 -2.91
N TYR A 490 2.23 -7.15 -3.89
CA TYR A 490 3.54 -6.53 -4.00
C TYR A 490 3.41 -5.03 -3.82
N SER A 491 4.28 -4.44 -3.01
CA SER A 491 4.34 -2.98 -2.87
C SER A 491 5.80 -2.56 -2.69
N HIS A 492 6.30 -1.77 -3.61
CA HIS A 492 7.65 -1.20 -3.54
C HIS A 492 7.74 0.12 -4.28
N LYS A 493 8.22 1.16 -3.59
CA LYS A 493 8.34 2.53 -4.12
C LYS A 493 7.00 2.99 -4.73
N ASN A 494 6.98 3.14 -6.04
CA ASN A 494 5.86 3.70 -6.80
C ASN A 494 4.92 2.63 -7.38
N ASN A 495 5.25 1.35 -7.24
CA ASN A 495 4.48 0.24 -7.80
C ASN A 495 3.80 -0.56 -6.71
N ALA A 496 2.54 -0.88 -6.93
CA ALA A 496 1.80 -1.86 -6.16
C ALA A 496 0.99 -2.74 -7.10
N PHE A 497 1.01 -4.06 -6.90
CA PHE A 497 0.09 -4.94 -7.59
C PHE A 497 -0.45 -6.02 -6.64
N LYS A 498 -1.64 -6.47 -6.93
CA LYS A 498 -2.34 -7.49 -6.18
C LYS A 498 -2.94 -8.50 -7.13
N ILE A 499 -2.73 -9.76 -6.84
CA ILE A 499 -3.29 -10.89 -7.57
C ILE A 499 -4.08 -11.73 -6.56
N ASN A 500 -5.31 -12.11 -6.91
CA ASN A 500 -6.09 -13.07 -6.16
C ASN A 500 -6.63 -14.12 -7.12
N CYS A 501 -6.46 -15.38 -6.76
CA CYS A 501 -7.03 -16.53 -7.44
C CYS A 501 -7.86 -17.31 -6.43
N GLU A 502 -9.09 -17.64 -6.75
CA GLU A 502 -9.89 -18.53 -5.92
C GLU A 502 -10.66 -19.53 -6.76
N THR A 503 -10.86 -20.71 -6.21
CA THR A 503 -11.73 -21.71 -6.78
C THR A 503 -12.60 -22.33 -5.71
N ALA A 504 -13.85 -22.60 -6.02
CA ALA A 504 -14.82 -23.16 -5.10
C ALA A 504 -15.43 -24.46 -5.62
N GLY A 505 -15.85 -25.32 -4.70
CA GLY A 505 -16.61 -26.53 -4.98
C GLY A 505 -15.81 -27.71 -5.54
N ASN A 506 -14.54 -27.57 -5.91
CA ASN A 506 -13.78 -28.64 -6.55
C ASN A 506 -13.50 -29.82 -5.60
N ILE A 507 -13.16 -29.54 -4.34
CA ILE A 507 -13.00 -30.61 -3.33
C ILE A 507 -14.31 -31.36 -3.13
N LEU A 508 -15.42 -30.62 -2.99
CA LEU A 508 -16.74 -31.20 -2.80
C LEU A 508 -17.17 -32.01 -4.02
N ASN A 509 -16.87 -31.54 -5.22
CA ASN A 509 -17.13 -32.28 -6.45
C ASN A 509 -16.31 -33.59 -6.50
N GLY A 510 -15.04 -33.55 -6.12
CA GLY A 510 -14.20 -34.74 -5.99
C GLY A 510 -14.80 -35.75 -4.99
N ILE A 511 -15.21 -35.28 -3.81
CA ILE A 511 -15.86 -36.11 -2.79
C ILE A 511 -17.17 -36.70 -3.35
N SER A 512 -18.00 -35.89 -4.01
CA SER A 512 -19.28 -36.35 -4.59
C SER A 512 -19.09 -37.48 -5.62
N HIS A 513 -18.02 -37.40 -6.42
CA HIS A 513 -17.67 -38.45 -7.37
C HIS A 513 -17.14 -39.73 -6.68
N ILE A 514 -16.27 -39.60 -5.69
CA ILE A 514 -15.71 -40.74 -4.95
C ILE A 514 -16.82 -41.49 -4.19
N THR A 515 -17.74 -40.75 -3.57
CA THR A 515 -18.85 -41.31 -2.79
C THR A 515 -20.04 -41.71 -3.65
N LYS A 516 -19.94 -41.52 -4.99
CA LYS A 516 -21.02 -41.85 -5.96
C LYS A 516 -22.36 -41.22 -5.57
N MET A 517 -22.34 -39.96 -5.13
CA MET A 517 -23.57 -39.24 -4.80
C MET A 517 -24.49 -39.10 -6.01
N GLN A 518 -25.80 -39.21 -5.80
CA GLN A 518 -26.76 -38.97 -6.85
C GLN A 518 -27.02 -37.48 -7.05
N LYS A 519 -27.23 -37.08 -8.32
CA LYS A 519 -27.65 -35.72 -8.68
C LYS A 519 -29.14 -35.56 -8.46
N ASP A 520 -29.57 -34.36 -8.10
CA ASP A 520 -30.99 -34.02 -8.05
C ASP A 520 -31.62 -33.88 -9.45
N ALA A 521 -32.91 -33.56 -9.49
CA ALA A 521 -33.67 -33.35 -10.75
C ALA A 521 -33.06 -32.24 -11.64
N ASN A 522 -32.34 -31.27 -11.04
CA ASN A 522 -31.65 -30.17 -11.73
C ASN A 522 -30.20 -30.53 -12.10
N LYS A 523 -29.80 -31.78 -11.96
CA LYS A 523 -28.45 -32.30 -12.22
C LYS A 523 -27.37 -31.74 -11.31
N HIS A 524 -27.71 -31.22 -10.11
CA HIS A 524 -26.77 -30.71 -9.12
C HIS A 524 -26.48 -31.77 -8.06
N TYR A 525 -25.22 -31.85 -7.61
CA TYR A 525 -24.86 -32.55 -6.38
C TYR A 525 -25.22 -31.67 -5.17
N LYS A 526 -25.72 -32.32 -4.11
CA LYS A 526 -26.11 -31.65 -2.86
C LYS A 526 -25.36 -32.22 -1.67
N ILE A 527 -24.91 -31.33 -0.78
CA ILE A 527 -24.37 -31.66 0.52
C ILE A 527 -25.27 -30.99 1.56
N PHE A 528 -25.68 -31.73 2.61
CA PHE A 528 -26.70 -31.28 3.56
C PHE A 528 -28.00 -30.78 2.87
N ASN A 529 -28.38 -31.44 1.80
CA ASN A 529 -29.52 -31.08 0.97
C ASN A 529 -29.44 -29.72 0.25
N ILE A 530 -28.25 -29.12 0.18
CA ILE A 530 -27.97 -27.82 -0.43
C ILE A 530 -26.98 -27.98 -1.60
N ALA A 531 -27.25 -27.35 -2.71
CA ALA A 531 -26.33 -27.31 -3.85
C ALA A 531 -25.10 -26.43 -3.48
N TYR A 532 -23.90 -26.96 -3.69
CA TYR A 532 -22.70 -26.19 -3.46
C TYR A 532 -22.29 -25.40 -4.71
N ALA A 533 -21.74 -24.20 -4.48
CA ALA A 533 -21.23 -23.37 -5.55
C ALA A 533 -19.93 -23.91 -6.13
N GLN A 534 -19.81 -23.91 -7.47
CA GLN A 534 -18.59 -24.31 -8.17
C GLN A 534 -18.20 -23.23 -9.18
N TYR A 535 -17.04 -22.57 -8.95
CA TYR A 535 -16.54 -21.48 -9.80
C TYR A 535 -15.03 -21.34 -9.68
N ALA A 536 -14.43 -20.63 -10.64
CA ALA A 536 -13.08 -20.10 -10.58
C ALA A 536 -13.14 -18.58 -10.71
N LYS A 537 -12.29 -17.87 -9.96
CA LYS A 537 -12.22 -16.41 -9.97
C LYS A 537 -10.77 -15.94 -9.94
N PHE A 538 -10.46 -14.94 -10.76
CA PHE A 538 -9.17 -14.29 -10.86
C PHE A 538 -9.35 -12.79 -10.79
N ASP A 539 -8.59 -12.13 -9.92
CA ASP A 539 -8.53 -10.68 -9.80
C ASP A 539 -7.09 -10.21 -9.92
N PHE A 540 -6.86 -9.20 -10.73
CA PHE A 540 -5.59 -8.48 -10.87
C PHE A 540 -5.83 -7.00 -10.68
N ASP A 541 -4.97 -6.35 -9.89
CA ASP A 541 -5.02 -4.93 -9.57
C ASP A 541 -3.60 -4.38 -9.62
N TYR A 542 -3.38 -3.28 -10.33
CA TYR A 542 -2.08 -2.64 -10.47
C TYR A 542 -2.21 -1.13 -10.29
N THR A 543 -1.36 -0.57 -9.45
CA THR A 543 -1.27 0.88 -9.24
C THR A 543 0.17 1.34 -9.44
N HIS A 544 0.33 2.41 -10.22
CA HIS A 544 1.61 3.10 -10.41
C HIS A 544 1.48 4.58 -10.07
N LYS A 545 2.50 5.13 -9.38
CA LYS A 545 2.55 6.53 -8.95
C LYS A 545 3.73 7.24 -9.62
N PHE A 546 3.44 8.27 -10.39
CA PHE A 546 4.44 9.19 -10.94
C PHE A 546 4.47 10.45 -10.08
N SER A 547 5.53 10.65 -9.31
CA SER A 547 5.72 11.88 -8.53
C SER A 547 6.47 12.90 -9.36
N PHE A 548 5.85 14.03 -9.67
CA PHE A 548 6.48 15.13 -10.40
C PHE A 548 7.30 16.01 -9.46
N ASP A 549 6.76 16.24 -8.26
CA ASP A 549 7.40 16.95 -7.17
C ASP A 549 6.79 16.51 -5.82
N GLN A 550 7.13 17.18 -4.73
CA GLN A 550 6.62 16.82 -3.39
C GLN A 550 5.11 17.01 -3.23
N ASN A 551 4.48 17.84 -4.06
CA ASN A 551 3.08 18.22 -3.95
C ASN A 551 2.21 17.64 -5.06
N ASN A 552 2.80 17.20 -6.18
CA ASN A 552 2.10 16.79 -7.38
C ASN A 552 2.46 15.39 -7.80
N GLN A 553 1.45 14.55 -7.99
CA GLN A 553 1.60 13.17 -8.45
C GLN A 553 0.49 12.75 -9.40
N LEU A 554 0.82 11.93 -10.37
CA LEU A 554 -0.14 11.22 -11.22
C LEU A 554 -0.19 9.76 -10.76
N VAL A 555 -1.38 9.27 -10.49
CA VAL A 555 -1.63 7.87 -10.12
C VAL A 555 -2.42 7.21 -11.23
N MET A 556 -1.92 6.09 -11.71
CA MET A 556 -2.57 5.21 -12.68
C MET A 556 -2.95 3.92 -12.00
N HIS A 557 -4.16 3.46 -12.23
CA HIS A 557 -4.71 2.22 -11.72
C HIS A 557 -5.36 1.42 -12.83
N ALA A 558 -5.14 0.11 -12.83
CA ALA A 558 -5.76 -0.84 -13.74
C ALA A 558 -6.18 -2.08 -12.97
N ALA A 559 -7.45 -2.45 -13.04
CA ALA A 559 -7.97 -3.65 -12.41
C ALA A 559 -8.75 -4.49 -13.40
N LEU A 560 -8.52 -5.81 -13.35
CA LEU A 560 -9.21 -6.82 -14.14
C LEU A 560 -9.71 -7.92 -13.21
N GLY A 561 -10.98 -8.24 -13.29
CA GLY A 561 -11.57 -9.36 -12.58
C GLY A 561 -12.33 -10.26 -13.53
N VAL A 562 -12.19 -11.58 -13.40
CA VAL A 562 -12.93 -12.58 -14.17
C VAL A 562 -13.35 -13.70 -13.23
N ALA A 563 -14.62 -14.06 -13.25
CA ALA A 563 -15.16 -15.16 -12.48
C ALA A 563 -16.06 -16.03 -13.38
N TYR A 564 -15.85 -17.34 -13.36
CA TYR A 564 -16.55 -18.27 -14.24
C TYR A 564 -17.21 -19.40 -13.44
N PRO A 565 -18.56 -19.51 -13.46
CA PRO A 565 -19.26 -20.62 -12.84
C PRO A 565 -19.22 -21.84 -13.78
N TYR A 566 -18.99 -23.02 -13.21
CA TYR A 566 -18.96 -24.29 -13.95
C TYR A 566 -19.46 -25.45 -13.11
N GLY A 567 -19.58 -26.63 -13.73
CA GLY A 567 -19.93 -27.88 -13.06
C GLY A 567 -21.29 -27.83 -12.35
N ASN A 568 -21.26 -27.72 -11.02
CA ASN A 568 -22.45 -27.71 -10.17
C ASN A 568 -23.14 -26.33 -10.11
N SER A 569 -22.58 -25.29 -10.74
CA SER A 569 -23.15 -23.93 -10.76
C SER A 569 -23.35 -23.42 -12.19
N THR A 570 -24.52 -22.86 -12.46
CA THR A 570 -24.83 -22.16 -13.71
C THR A 570 -24.63 -20.64 -13.59
N VAL A 571 -24.76 -20.09 -12.38
CA VAL A 571 -24.65 -18.68 -12.04
C VAL A 571 -23.67 -18.51 -10.87
N LEU A 572 -22.95 -17.40 -10.83
CA LEU A 572 -22.09 -17.05 -9.70
C LEU A 572 -22.91 -16.63 -8.47
N PRO A 573 -22.51 -17.00 -7.26
CA PRO A 573 -23.05 -16.40 -6.05
C PRO A 573 -22.96 -14.88 -6.13
N PHE A 574 -23.98 -14.17 -5.68
CA PHE A 574 -24.05 -12.70 -5.73
C PHE A 574 -22.82 -12.01 -5.11
N GLU A 575 -22.34 -12.54 -4.00
CA GLU A 575 -21.15 -12.04 -3.29
C GLU A 575 -19.84 -12.18 -4.09
N LYS A 576 -19.87 -12.96 -5.16
CA LYS A 576 -18.71 -13.22 -6.04
C LYS A 576 -18.78 -12.48 -7.36
N ARG A 577 -19.95 -11.92 -7.69
CA ARG A 577 -20.15 -11.10 -8.88
C ARG A 577 -19.49 -9.73 -8.75
N TYR A 578 -19.21 -9.13 -9.87
CA TYR A 578 -18.62 -7.80 -9.94
C TYR A 578 -19.67 -6.72 -10.09
N PHE A 579 -19.34 -5.54 -9.58
CA PHE A 579 -20.12 -4.32 -9.69
C PHE A 579 -19.23 -3.20 -10.20
N SER A 580 -19.79 -2.22 -10.90
CA SER A 580 -19.09 -1.02 -11.33
C SER A 580 -19.87 0.25 -11.01
N GLY A 581 -19.16 1.38 -10.96
CA GLY A 581 -19.67 2.66 -10.47
C GLY A 581 -19.36 2.91 -8.99
N GLY A 582 -19.51 4.15 -8.58
CA GLY A 582 -19.21 4.60 -7.22
C GLY A 582 -17.78 5.15 -7.05
N ALA A 583 -17.48 5.57 -5.84
CA ALA A 583 -16.29 6.32 -5.48
C ALA A 583 -14.94 5.60 -5.76
N ASN A 584 -14.91 4.27 -5.90
CA ASN A 584 -13.69 3.46 -6.06
C ASN A 584 -13.63 2.71 -7.41
N SER A 585 -14.45 3.08 -8.38
CA SER A 585 -14.49 2.49 -9.72
C SER A 585 -14.66 3.62 -10.74
N VAL A 586 -15.73 3.65 -11.54
CA VAL A 586 -16.03 4.68 -12.52
C VAL A 586 -16.93 5.74 -11.88
N ARG A 587 -16.35 6.87 -11.46
CA ARG A 587 -17.00 7.90 -10.62
C ARG A 587 -18.07 8.76 -11.30
N GLY A 588 -18.38 8.52 -12.58
CA GLY A 588 -19.53 9.14 -13.25
C GLY A 588 -20.86 8.45 -12.94
N TRP A 589 -20.84 7.29 -12.29
CA TRP A 589 -22.03 6.50 -11.93
C TRP A 589 -22.15 6.34 -10.43
N SER A 590 -23.38 6.26 -9.94
CA SER A 590 -23.66 5.86 -8.57
C SER A 590 -23.11 4.46 -8.28
N VAL A 591 -23.07 4.09 -7.01
CA VAL A 591 -22.65 2.74 -6.59
C VAL A 591 -23.51 1.71 -7.29
N ARG A 592 -22.88 0.73 -7.98
CA ARG A 592 -23.55 -0.32 -8.76
C ARG A 592 -24.42 0.20 -9.92
N GLY A 593 -24.24 1.42 -10.37
CA GLY A 593 -25.07 2.03 -11.40
C GLY A 593 -24.56 1.87 -12.83
N LEU A 594 -23.47 1.10 -13.07
CA LEU A 594 -22.88 0.92 -14.39
C LEU A 594 -22.91 -0.54 -14.83
N GLY A 595 -23.36 -0.77 -16.06
CA GLY A 595 -23.32 -2.07 -16.75
C GLY A 595 -24.37 -3.08 -16.29
N PRO A 596 -24.26 -4.35 -16.70
CA PRO A 596 -23.21 -4.91 -17.57
C PRO A 596 -23.33 -4.48 -19.03
N GLY A 597 -22.19 -4.30 -19.68
CA GLY A 597 -22.12 -3.91 -21.09
C GLY A 597 -22.92 -2.65 -21.40
N SER A 598 -23.90 -2.76 -22.32
CA SER A 598 -24.83 -1.69 -22.66
C SER A 598 -26.16 -1.75 -21.90
N PHE A 599 -26.31 -2.64 -20.93
CA PHE A 599 -27.53 -2.74 -20.11
C PHE A 599 -27.74 -1.48 -19.27
N LYS A 600 -28.91 -0.86 -19.37
CA LYS A 600 -29.23 0.41 -18.71
C LYS A 600 -30.15 0.29 -17.48
N GLY A 601 -30.46 -0.92 -17.06
CA GLY A 601 -31.43 -1.17 -16.00
C GLY A 601 -32.86 -1.30 -16.54
N LYS A 602 -33.78 -1.64 -15.66
CA LYS A 602 -35.22 -1.73 -16.01
C LYS A 602 -35.77 -0.31 -16.08
N ASP A 603 -36.39 0.04 -17.21
CA ASP A 603 -36.99 1.36 -17.45
C ASP A 603 -36.06 2.56 -17.28
N GLY A 604 -34.74 2.34 -17.38
CA GLY A 604 -33.72 3.39 -17.18
C GLY A 604 -33.42 3.72 -15.71
N ALA A 605 -34.08 3.08 -14.74
CA ALA A 605 -33.74 3.16 -13.33
C ALA A 605 -32.57 2.21 -12.99
N ILE A 606 -31.90 2.51 -11.86
CA ILE A 606 -30.83 1.64 -11.38
C ILE A 606 -31.45 0.33 -10.86
N ASP A 607 -31.01 -0.78 -11.44
CA ASP A 607 -31.39 -2.12 -11.01
C ASP A 607 -30.20 -2.79 -10.30
N PHE A 608 -30.08 -2.58 -8.99
CA PHE A 608 -28.97 -3.08 -8.19
C PHE A 608 -28.76 -4.61 -8.24
N ILE A 609 -29.77 -5.35 -8.63
CA ILE A 609 -29.74 -6.80 -8.69
C ILE A 609 -29.17 -7.27 -10.03
N ASN A 610 -29.64 -6.67 -11.12
CA ASN A 610 -29.23 -7.04 -12.47
C ASN A 610 -27.99 -6.29 -12.94
N GLN A 611 -27.61 -5.18 -12.29
CA GLN A 611 -26.35 -4.45 -12.59
C GLN A 611 -25.14 -5.14 -11.96
N THR A 612 -24.93 -6.40 -12.30
CA THR A 612 -23.84 -7.28 -11.84
C THR A 612 -23.24 -8.02 -13.02
N GLY A 613 -21.94 -8.33 -12.95
CA GLY A 613 -21.23 -9.04 -14.01
C GLY A 613 -20.32 -10.15 -13.50
N ASP A 614 -19.86 -10.97 -14.43
CA ASP A 614 -18.88 -12.04 -14.21
C ASP A 614 -17.46 -11.59 -14.53
N MET A 615 -17.32 -10.46 -15.24
CA MET A 615 -16.06 -9.83 -15.60
C MET A 615 -16.13 -8.34 -15.29
N LYS A 616 -14.99 -7.74 -14.92
CA LYS A 616 -14.82 -6.32 -14.60
C LYS A 616 -13.52 -5.80 -15.18
N LEU A 617 -13.57 -4.58 -15.72
CA LEU A 617 -12.39 -3.80 -16.09
C LEU A 617 -12.54 -2.39 -15.50
N ASP A 618 -11.55 -1.94 -14.74
CA ASP A 618 -11.43 -0.55 -14.30
C ASP A 618 -10.06 -0.01 -14.73
N LEU A 619 -10.05 1.18 -15.32
CA LEU A 619 -8.88 1.95 -15.69
C LEU A 619 -9.05 3.36 -15.15
N ASN A 620 -8.17 3.78 -14.24
CA ASN A 620 -8.31 5.07 -13.59
C ASN A 620 -7.00 5.85 -13.71
N MET A 621 -7.11 7.13 -13.95
CA MET A 621 -6.00 8.07 -13.96
C MET A 621 -6.38 9.26 -13.08
N GLU A 622 -5.58 9.56 -12.06
CA GLU A 622 -5.86 10.63 -11.12
C GLU A 622 -4.62 11.48 -10.89
N PHE A 623 -4.69 12.74 -11.26
CA PHE A 623 -3.69 13.73 -10.88
C PHE A 623 -4.05 14.32 -9.53
N ARG A 624 -3.14 14.21 -8.57
CA ARG A 624 -3.28 14.68 -7.18
C ARG A 624 -2.35 15.83 -6.91
N THR A 625 -2.85 16.89 -6.27
CA THR A 625 -2.07 18.06 -5.91
C THR A 625 -2.35 18.49 -4.48
N ALA A 626 -1.29 18.78 -3.71
CA ALA A 626 -1.45 19.44 -2.41
C ALA A 626 -1.87 20.89 -2.62
N LEU A 627 -2.93 21.32 -1.95
CA LEU A 627 -3.42 22.68 -2.04
C LEU A 627 -2.86 23.52 -0.89
N PHE A 628 -3.52 23.52 0.24
CA PHE A 628 -3.08 24.22 1.44
C PHE A 628 -3.55 23.45 2.67
N TRP A 629 -2.85 23.62 3.78
CA TRP A 629 -3.12 22.93 5.03
C TRP A 629 -3.24 21.41 4.80
N LYS A 630 -4.37 20.79 5.13
CA LYS A 630 -4.67 19.36 4.92
C LYS A 630 -5.50 19.10 3.66
N LEU A 631 -5.74 20.12 2.85
CA LEU A 631 -6.56 20.05 1.66
C LEU A 631 -5.72 19.65 0.45
N HIS A 632 -6.20 18.66 -0.29
CA HIS A 632 -5.62 18.20 -1.56
C HIS A 632 -6.70 18.23 -2.62
N GLY A 633 -6.32 18.63 -3.83
CA GLY A 633 -7.16 18.56 -5.02
C GLY A 633 -6.84 17.32 -5.86
N ALA A 634 -7.82 16.87 -6.61
CA ALA A 634 -7.61 15.85 -7.62
C ALA A 634 -8.41 16.16 -8.88
N ALA A 635 -7.85 15.79 -10.03
CA ALA A 635 -8.56 15.69 -11.29
C ALA A 635 -8.42 14.28 -11.82
N PHE A 636 -9.50 13.69 -12.31
CA PHE A 636 -9.48 12.28 -12.68
C PHE A 636 -10.22 11.99 -14.00
N ILE A 637 -9.80 10.89 -14.61
CA ILE A 637 -10.47 10.23 -15.71
C ILE A 637 -10.57 8.75 -15.34
N ASP A 638 -11.79 8.22 -15.38
CA ASP A 638 -12.09 6.81 -15.10
C ASP A 638 -12.71 6.17 -16.33
N ALA A 639 -12.30 4.95 -16.66
CA ALA A 639 -12.88 4.18 -17.74
C ALA A 639 -13.08 2.73 -17.26
N GLY A 640 -14.14 2.08 -17.69
CA GLY A 640 -14.39 0.69 -17.32
C GLY A 640 -15.82 0.24 -17.55
N ASN A 641 -16.07 -1.01 -17.25
CA ASN A 641 -17.41 -1.61 -17.22
C ASN A 641 -17.34 -2.99 -16.55
N ILE A 642 -18.50 -3.61 -16.42
CA ILE A 642 -18.66 -5.04 -16.10
C ILE A 642 -19.37 -5.74 -17.26
N TRP A 643 -19.20 -7.04 -17.36
CA TRP A 643 -19.88 -7.88 -18.36
C TRP A 643 -20.24 -9.23 -17.75
N THR A 644 -21.23 -9.88 -18.35
CA THR A 644 -21.52 -11.30 -18.13
C THR A 644 -20.74 -12.13 -19.13
N LEU A 645 -20.30 -13.33 -18.74
CA LEU A 645 -19.65 -14.28 -19.65
C LEU A 645 -20.65 -15.17 -20.40
N ARG A 646 -21.90 -15.18 -19.92
CA ARG A 646 -23.02 -15.87 -20.54
C ARG A 646 -24.14 -14.88 -20.86
N GLU A 647 -24.98 -15.21 -21.83
CA GLU A 647 -26.15 -14.41 -22.13
C GLU A 647 -27.23 -14.63 -21.08
N PHE A 648 -27.81 -13.56 -20.57
CA PHE A 648 -28.97 -13.55 -19.68
C PHE A 648 -30.04 -12.66 -20.26
N LYS A 649 -31.28 -13.19 -20.34
CA LYS A 649 -32.44 -12.44 -20.86
C LYS A 649 -32.74 -11.16 -20.06
N GLU A 650 -32.42 -11.19 -18.78
CA GLU A 650 -32.60 -10.10 -17.83
C GLU A 650 -31.55 -8.99 -17.97
N GLN A 651 -30.49 -9.24 -18.72
CA GLN A 651 -29.37 -8.33 -18.95
C GLN A 651 -29.04 -8.18 -20.43
N PRO A 652 -29.99 -7.71 -21.27
CA PRO A 652 -29.76 -7.59 -22.71
C PRO A 652 -28.58 -6.63 -23.00
N GLY A 653 -27.67 -7.04 -23.88
CA GLY A 653 -26.44 -6.30 -24.19
C GLY A 653 -25.35 -6.38 -23.12
N GLY A 654 -25.53 -7.23 -22.08
CA GLY A 654 -24.58 -7.39 -20.99
C GLY A 654 -23.45 -8.38 -21.24
N GLN A 655 -23.56 -9.22 -22.28
CA GLN A 655 -22.57 -10.25 -22.56
C GLN A 655 -21.26 -9.67 -23.12
N PHE A 656 -20.13 -10.23 -22.66
CA PHE A 656 -18.80 -9.89 -23.15
C PHE A 656 -18.54 -10.50 -24.53
N HIS A 657 -18.14 -9.67 -25.49
CA HIS A 657 -17.66 -10.06 -26.80
C HIS A 657 -16.33 -9.38 -27.09
N LEU A 658 -15.31 -10.18 -27.41
CA LEU A 658 -13.94 -9.68 -27.58
C LEU A 658 -13.78 -8.68 -28.75
N ASP A 659 -14.63 -8.80 -29.77
CA ASP A 659 -14.65 -7.94 -30.97
C ASP A 659 -15.35 -6.59 -30.76
N SER A 660 -16.14 -6.44 -29.69
CA SER A 660 -17.04 -5.30 -29.50
C SER A 660 -17.01 -4.69 -28.09
N PHE A 661 -16.38 -5.33 -27.10
CA PHE A 661 -16.38 -4.84 -25.71
C PHE A 661 -15.87 -3.41 -25.55
N TYR A 662 -14.91 -2.97 -26.39
CA TYR A 662 -14.35 -1.62 -26.35
C TYR A 662 -15.38 -0.52 -26.61
N ARG A 663 -16.47 -0.83 -27.33
CA ARG A 663 -17.60 0.09 -27.57
C ARG A 663 -18.50 0.23 -26.34
N GLN A 664 -18.39 -0.69 -25.41
CA GLN A 664 -19.17 -0.71 -24.19
C GLN A 664 -18.36 -0.15 -22.99
N ILE A 665 -17.15 0.39 -23.20
CA ILE A 665 -16.38 1.03 -22.15
C ILE A 665 -17.02 2.37 -21.82
N ALA A 666 -17.45 2.50 -20.57
CA ALA A 666 -17.93 3.75 -20.00
C ALA A 666 -16.75 4.63 -19.61
N VAL A 667 -16.86 5.94 -19.81
CA VAL A 667 -15.81 6.92 -19.44
C VAL A 667 -16.43 8.03 -18.61
N ALA A 668 -15.74 8.40 -17.53
CA ALA A 668 -16.07 9.54 -16.68
C ALA A 668 -14.86 10.42 -16.47
N TYR A 669 -15.10 11.70 -16.17
CA TYR A 669 -14.09 12.66 -15.73
C TYR A 669 -14.62 13.44 -14.56
N GLY A 670 -13.71 14.07 -13.80
CA GLY A 670 -14.17 14.84 -12.65
C GLY A 670 -13.07 15.48 -11.84
N LEU A 671 -13.53 16.16 -10.81
CA LEU A 671 -12.71 16.84 -9.83
C LEU A 671 -13.04 16.30 -8.43
N GLY A 672 -12.04 16.34 -7.55
CA GLY A 672 -12.26 15.91 -6.19
C GLY A 672 -11.43 16.71 -5.19
N ILE A 673 -11.94 16.74 -3.97
CA ILE A 673 -11.30 17.36 -2.82
C ILE A 673 -11.02 16.26 -1.78
N ARG A 674 -9.84 16.30 -1.17
CA ARG A 674 -9.40 15.41 -0.12
C ARG A 674 -9.00 16.19 1.11
N LEU A 675 -9.54 15.84 2.28
CA LEU A 675 -9.11 16.33 3.58
C LEU A 675 -8.28 15.25 4.25
N ASN A 676 -6.97 15.45 4.32
CA ASN A 676 -6.02 14.49 4.88
C ASN A 676 -5.77 14.78 6.37
N PHE A 677 -6.35 13.98 7.24
CA PHE A 677 -6.19 14.03 8.70
C PHE A 677 -5.25 12.92 9.13
N SER A 678 -4.03 12.85 8.77
CA SER A 678 -3.03 11.87 9.22
C SER A 678 -3.50 10.42 9.46
N TYR A 679 -4.65 10.21 10.11
CA TYR A 679 -5.27 8.93 10.43
C TYR A 679 -6.32 8.48 9.42
N PHE A 680 -6.97 9.41 8.73
CA PHE A 680 -7.96 9.14 7.70
C PHE A 680 -8.03 10.28 6.68
N ILE A 681 -8.55 9.99 5.52
CA ILE A 681 -8.75 10.95 4.44
C ILE A 681 -10.24 10.99 4.12
N LEU A 682 -10.86 12.17 4.23
CA LEU A 682 -12.20 12.40 3.71
C LEU A 682 -12.09 12.83 2.26
N ARG A 683 -12.92 12.25 1.42
CA ARG A 683 -12.90 12.46 -0.01
C ARG A 683 -14.28 12.85 -0.53
N PHE A 684 -14.32 13.89 -1.34
CA PHE A 684 -15.49 14.37 -2.04
C PHE A 684 -15.17 14.41 -3.51
N ASP A 685 -15.80 13.57 -4.32
CA ASP A 685 -15.59 13.48 -5.76
C ASP A 685 -16.85 13.91 -6.52
N MET A 686 -16.68 14.75 -7.52
CA MET A 686 -17.71 15.18 -8.46
C MET A 686 -17.36 14.59 -9.83
N GLY A 687 -18.13 13.63 -10.29
CA GLY A 687 -17.92 12.93 -11.54
C GLY A 687 -18.97 13.29 -12.58
N MET A 688 -18.54 13.40 -13.84
CA MET A 688 -19.39 13.57 -15.00
C MET A 688 -19.14 12.45 -15.97
N LYS A 689 -20.20 11.92 -16.59
CA LYS A 689 -20.09 10.93 -17.65
C LYS A 689 -19.54 11.59 -18.92
N ALA A 690 -18.60 10.93 -19.58
CA ALA A 690 -18.10 11.33 -20.90
C ALA A 690 -18.62 10.43 -22.01
N ILE A 691 -18.61 9.09 -21.76
CA ILE A 691 -19.16 8.07 -22.66
C ILE A 691 -20.09 7.20 -21.83
N ASN A 692 -21.35 7.05 -22.26
CA ASN A 692 -22.33 6.20 -21.61
C ASN A 692 -22.83 5.11 -22.57
N PRO A 693 -22.34 3.86 -22.43
CA PRO A 693 -22.65 2.77 -23.37
C PRO A 693 -24.10 2.28 -23.28
N ALA A 694 -24.86 2.70 -22.28
CA ALA A 694 -26.24 2.28 -22.08
C ALA A 694 -27.22 2.94 -23.07
N TYR A 695 -26.78 3.94 -23.84
CA TYR A 695 -27.63 4.67 -24.78
C TYR A 695 -27.10 4.53 -26.21
N GLU A 696 -28.02 4.32 -27.17
CA GLU A 696 -27.72 4.23 -28.59
C GLU A 696 -27.75 5.61 -29.27
N SER A 697 -28.58 6.56 -28.75
CA SER A 697 -28.65 7.93 -29.25
C SER A 697 -27.28 8.60 -29.10
N LYS A 698 -26.75 9.15 -30.18
CA LYS A 698 -25.43 9.81 -30.21
C LYS A 698 -25.27 10.89 -29.13
N ASN A 699 -26.33 11.65 -28.87
CA ASN A 699 -26.32 12.71 -27.86
C ASN A 699 -26.22 12.19 -26.44
N ASP A 700 -26.91 11.08 -26.16
CA ASP A 700 -26.93 10.46 -24.83
C ASP A 700 -25.75 9.52 -24.62
N HIS A 701 -25.21 8.96 -25.71
CA HIS A 701 -23.99 8.13 -25.67
C HIS A 701 -22.72 8.95 -25.37
N TYR A 702 -22.69 10.22 -25.83
CA TYR A 702 -21.56 11.13 -25.63
C TYR A 702 -21.93 12.35 -24.79
N PRO A 703 -22.24 12.19 -23.47
CA PRO A 703 -22.57 13.30 -22.57
C PRO A 703 -21.48 14.40 -22.50
N LEU A 704 -20.24 14.07 -22.84
CA LEU A 704 -19.14 15.04 -22.90
C LEU A 704 -19.49 16.25 -23.77
N PHE A 705 -20.22 16.02 -24.88
CA PHE A 705 -20.60 17.07 -25.80
C PHE A 705 -22.04 17.60 -25.56
N HIS A 706 -22.89 16.80 -24.90
CA HIS A 706 -24.29 17.12 -24.60
C HIS A 706 -24.64 16.80 -23.16
N PRO A 707 -24.01 17.49 -22.17
CA PRO A 707 -24.17 17.16 -20.76
C PRO A 707 -25.57 17.45 -20.22
N ASN A 708 -26.13 16.49 -19.49
CA ASN A 708 -27.35 16.65 -18.72
C ASN A 708 -27.03 16.43 -17.24
N MET A 709 -27.05 17.50 -16.44
CA MET A 709 -26.62 17.44 -15.03
C MET A 709 -27.42 16.45 -14.20
N ASN A 710 -28.70 16.27 -14.46
CA ASN A 710 -29.55 15.37 -13.70
C ASN A 710 -29.25 13.87 -13.97
N ARG A 711 -28.79 13.57 -15.19
CA ARG A 711 -28.50 12.18 -15.62
C ARG A 711 -27.00 11.84 -15.51
N ASP A 712 -26.15 12.82 -15.79
CA ASP A 712 -24.73 12.54 -16.08
C ASP A 712 -23.79 12.95 -14.95
N PHE A 713 -24.28 13.64 -13.92
CA PHE A 713 -23.54 14.04 -12.74
C PHE A 713 -23.68 13.01 -11.60
N ALA A 714 -22.57 12.69 -10.95
CA ALA A 714 -22.56 11.90 -9.73
C ALA A 714 -21.67 12.56 -8.67
N PHE A 715 -22.15 12.60 -7.44
CA PHE A 715 -21.40 13.06 -6.29
C PHE A 715 -21.11 11.88 -5.36
N HIS A 716 -19.85 11.79 -4.92
CA HIS A 716 -19.41 10.74 -4.03
C HIS A 716 -18.73 11.30 -2.80
N PHE A 717 -19.16 10.81 -1.65
CA PHE A 717 -18.48 10.95 -0.38
C PHE A 717 -17.84 9.62 -0.02
N ALA A 718 -16.54 9.62 0.34
CA ALA A 718 -15.83 8.41 0.71
C ALA A 718 -14.74 8.69 1.74
N VAL A 719 -14.29 7.64 2.41
CA VAL A 719 -13.16 7.65 3.35
C VAL A 719 -12.02 6.82 2.76
N GLY A 720 -10.82 7.39 2.74
CA GLY A 720 -9.63 6.78 2.13
C GLY A 720 -9.38 7.20 0.69
N MET A 721 -8.28 6.68 0.11
CA MET A 721 -7.97 6.87 -1.32
C MET A 721 -8.72 5.85 -2.18
N PRO A 722 -9.00 6.17 -3.46
CA PRO A 722 -9.76 5.24 -4.32
C PRO A 722 -8.96 3.98 -4.70
N PHE A 723 -7.64 4.12 -4.81
CA PHE A 723 -6.68 3.05 -5.17
C PHE A 723 -5.28 3.41 -4.70
#